data_56de8bef5a2a4d77434c24e3fe70a43f
#
_entry.id   56de8bef5a2a4d77434c24e3fe70a43f
#
_cell.length_a   1.000
_cell.length_b   1.000
_cell.length_c   1.000
_cell.angle_alpha   90.00
_cell.angle_beta   90.00
_cell.angle_gamma   90.00
#
_symmetry.space_group_name_H-M   'P 1'
#
loop_
_entity.id
_entity.type
_entity.pdbx_description
1 polymer ?
#
loop_
_entity_poly.entity_id
_entity_poly.type
_entity_poly.pdbx_seq_one_letter_code
_entity_poly.pdbx_strand_id
1 'polypeptide(L)'
;MIDQPTIDRILDAAQIVDIVSDFVTLRKRGVNYVGLCPFHDDKTPSFYVSPSKGLCKCFSCGKGGNAVHFIMEHEQMSYPEALKYLAKKYGIEIKERELSSEEKLMQSERESLFIVNNFARDYFQNILKNHVDGRSIGMAYFRNRGFRDDIIEKFQLGYCTESHDAMVQEAIKKGFKKEYLVKTGLCYETDDHRLRDRFWGRVIFPVHTLSGKVVAFGGRVLSSATKGVKVKYVNSPESEIYHKSNELYGIYFAKQAIVKQDRCFLVEGYTDVISMHQSGVENVVASSGTALTPGQIKLIHRFTNNITVLYDGDVAGIKASLRGIDMLLEEGMNIKVCLLPDGEDPDSFARKHNATEFQKFIQDNETDFIRFKTNLLLEDAGKDPIKRAELIGNLVQSISIIPEAIVRDVYIKECSQLLRVEDKLLVSEVAKRRETQAEKQAEQRNRETRKNNAARDAAQTPLPDGMQPPYPEDMPPYPMDGEIPDGGAPLPPEAAEYVSYIPQEGKEGQEFYKYERLILQMVVRYGEKVLCNVPDEEGKEIPITVTEYVVNDLKEDELAFHNPLHRQILTEAAEHIHNEGFTAERYFLAHPDPIISKLSTELIADRYQLSKYHSKAQRLVTDEERLFELVPTLMINFKFAIISEEMKHMMYALQDPAVANDEEQCTSIMKRYSELREIKSIMAKRLGDRVVLG
;
A
#
# COMPACT_ATOMS: atom_id res chain seq x y z
N MET A 1 -18.47 11.71 -10.09
CA MET A 1 -18.18 11.73 -8.63
C MET A 1 -19.44 12.06 -7.85
N ILE A 2 -19.64 11.46 -6.67
CA ILE A 2 -20.78 11.81 -5.79
C ILE A 2 -20.60 13.25 -5.36
N ASP A 3 -21.65 14.06 -5.39
CA ASP A 3 -21.59 15.45 -4.96
C ASP A 3 -21.42 15.58 -3.43
N GLN A 4 -20.80 16.65 -2.95
CA GLN A 4 -20.49 16.84 -1.54
C GLN A 4 -21.74 16.80 -0.64
N PRO A 5 -22.86 17.45 -1.01
CA PRO A 5 -24.09 17.36 -0.20
C PRO A 5 -24.63 15.92 -0.05
N THR A 6 -24.45 15.08 -1.09
CA THR A 6 -24.84 13.67 -1.01
C THR A 6 -23.87 12.87 -0.13
N ILE A 7 -22.57 13.15 -0.19
CA ILE A 7 -21.56 12.56 0.71
C ILE A 7 -21.91 12.91 2.16
N ASP A 8 -22.19 14.17 2.45
CA ASP A 8 -22.53 14.62 3.81
C ASP A 8 -23.81 13.94 4.34
N ARG A 9 -24.84 13.79 3.50
CA ARG A 9 -26.05 13.03 3.85
C ARG A 9 -25.77 11.56 4.16
N ILE A 10 -24.89 10.93 3.40
CA ILE A 10 -24.48 9.52 3.64
C ILE A 10 -23.74 9.42 4.97
N LEU A 11 -22.80 10.33 5.23
CA LEU A 11 -22.02 10.37 6.48
C LEU A 11 -22.89 10.63 7.71
N ASP A 12 -23.87 11.51 7.60
CA ASP A 12 -24.82 11.81 8.69
C ASP A 12 -25.75 10.61 9.00
N ALA A 13 -26.18 9.88 7.97
CA ALA A 13 -27.03 8.71 8.15
C ALA A 13 -26.24 7.49 8.65
N ALA A 14 -24.96 7.37 8.30
CA ALA A 14 -24.12 6.20 8.57
C ALA A 14 -23.63 6.17 10.02
N GLN A 15 -24.50 5.74 10.94
CA GLN A 15 -24.15 5.58 12.36
C GLN A 15 -23.10 4.47 12.53
N ILE A 16 -21.91 4.83 13.04
CA ILE A 16 -20.76 3.92 13.14
C ILE A 16 -21.09 2.62 13.91
N VAL A 17 -21.90 2.71 14.97
CA VAL A 17 -22.29 1.54 15.78
C VAL A 17 -23.13 0.56 14.96
N ASP A 18 -24.09 1.08 14.19
CA ASP A 18 -24.98 0.24 13.37
C ASP A 18 -24.19 -0.46 12.25
N ILE A 19 -23.26 0.27 11.62
CA ILE A 19 -22.41 -0.28 10.57
C ILE A 19 -21.50 -1.37 11.11
N VAL A 20 -20.79 -1.09 12.20
CA VAL A 20 -19.85 -2.05 12.79
C VAL A 20 -20.56 -3.26 13.38
N SER A 21 -21.77 -3.08 13.93
CA SER A 21 -22.55 -4.18 14.49
C SER A 21 -23.00 -5.23 13.47
N ASP A 22 -23.05 -4.89 12.19
CA ASP A 22 -23.32 -5.88 11.12
C ASP A 22 -22.20 -6.93 10.99
N PHE A 23 -20.99 -6.59 11.43
CA PHE A 23 -19.77 -7.39 11.21
C PHE A 23 -19.11 -7.85 12.51
N VAL A 24 -19.30 -7.09 13.61
CA VAL A 24 -18.61 -7.30 14.88
C VAL A 24 -19.61 -7.31 16.04
N THR A 25 -19.53 -8.34 16.87
CA THR A 25 -20.32 -8.39 18.11
C THR A 25 -19.80 -7.34 19.10
N LEU A 26 -20.56 -6.26 19.30
CA LEU A 26 -20.18 -5.14 20.16
C LEU A 26 -20.81 -5.27 21.56
N ARG A 27 -20.02 -4.94 22.61
CA ARG A 27 -20.47 -4.83 24.00
C ARG A 27 -20.29 -3.39 24.48
N LYS A 28 -21.30 -2.84 25.15
CA LYS A 28 -21.22 -1.48 25.68
C LYS A 28 -20.20 -1.39 26.82
N ARG A 29 -19.29 -0.43 26.73
CA ARG A 29 -18.28 -0.13 27.77
C ARG A 29 -18.23 1.37 28.03
N GLY A 30 -18.97 1.83 29.04
CA GLY A 30 -19.13 3.25 29.30
C GLY A 30 -19.96 3.95 28.22
N VAL A 31 -19.41 4.98 27.62
CA VAL A 31 -20.02 5.71 26.48
C VAL A 31 -19.68 5.11 25.12
N ASN A 32 -18.70 4.20 25.07
CA ASN A 32 -18.25 3.54 23.86
C ASN A 32 -18.74 2.08 23.81
N TYR A 33 -18.48 1.45 22.66
CA TYR A 33 -18.65 0.01 22.47
C TYR A 33 -17.28 -0.63 22.23
N VAL A 34 -17.15 -1.90 22.54
CA VAL A 34 -15.91 -2.68 22.37
C VAL A 34 -16.23 -4.06 21.83
N GLY A 35 -15.40 -4.56 20.92
CA GLY A 35 -15.49 -5.90 20.33
C GLY A 35 -14.11 -6.46 20.00
N LEU A 36 -14.10 -7.66 19.42
CA LEU A 36 -12.91 -8.24 18.82
C LEU A 36 -12.64 -7.51 17.49
N CYS A 37 -11.39 -7.28 17.17
CA CYS A 37 -11.04 -6.57 15.94
C CYS A 37 -11.34 -7.44 14.71
N PRO A 38 -12.04 -6.90 13.67
CA PRO A 38 -12.28 -7.66 12.44
C PRO A 38 -11.09 -7.63 11.48
N PHE A 39 -10.01 -6.89 11.79
CA PHE A 39 -8.88 -6.63 10.92
C PHE A 39 -7.63 -7.44 11.28
N HIS A 40 -7.60 -8.09 12.44
CA HIS A 40 -6.53 -8.99 12.88
C HIS A 40 -7.10 -10.05 13.85
N ASP A 41 -6.36 -11.12 14.08
CA ASP A 41 -6.75 -12.14 15.09
C ASP A 41 -6.61 -11.55 16.49
N ASP A 42 -7.76 -11.25 17.11
CA ASP A 42 -7.85 -10.55 18.40
C ASP A 42 -8.42 -11.51 19.45
N LYS A 43 -7.60 -11.87 20.43
CA LYS A 43 -8.03 -12.74 21.55
C LYS A 43 -8.69 -11.97 22.69
N THR A 44 -8.45 -10.64 22.73
CA THR A 44 -8.99 -9.76 23.76
C THR A 44 -9.62 -8.54 23.11
N PRO A 45 -10.85 -8.11 23.52
CA PRO A 45 -11.54 -7.01 22.87
C PRO A 45 -10.72 -5.72 22.87
N SER A 46 -10.13 -5.37 21.73
CA SER A 46 -9.29 -4.19 21.52
C SER A 46 -9.88 -3.17 20.53
N PHE A 47 -10.98 -3.54 19.87
CA PHE A 47 -11.65 -2.71 18.88
C PHE A 47 -12.75 -1.85 19.54
N TYR A 48 -12.49 -0.54 19.59
CA TYR A 48 -13.39 0.44 20.21
C TYR A 48 -14.19 1.17 19.14
N VAL A 49 -15.46 1.41 19.44
CA VAL A 49 -16.39 2.19 18.61
C VAL A 49 -16.95 3.31 19.44
N SER A 50 -16.75 4.55 19.03
CA SER A 50 -17.21 5.76 19.69
C SER A 50 -18.38 6.37 18.95
N PRO A 51 -19.62 6.25 19.46
CA PRO A 51 -20.80 6.86 18.83
C PRO A 51 -20.70 8.39 18.77
N SER A 52 -20.17 9.02 19.84
CA SER A 52 -20.08 10.48 19.95
C SER A 52 -19.07 11.09 18.97
N LYS A 53 -18.02 10.36 18.64
CA LYS A 53 -16.99 10.79 17.66
C LYS A 53 -17.22 10.23 16.26
N GLY A 54 -18.21 9.35 16.05
CA GLY A 54 -18.51 8.73 14.75
C GLY A 54 -17.37 7.86 14.20
N LEU A 55 -16.51 7.32 15.07
CA LEU A 55 -15.32 6.57 14.66
C LEU A 55 -15.16 5.22 15.38
N CYS A 56 -14.43 4.32 14.75
CA CYS A 56 -13.92 3.10 15.36
C CYS A 56 -12.40 3.07 15.33
N LYS A 57 -11.77 2.37 16.27
CA LYS A 57 -10.31 2.16 16.29
C LYS A 57 -9.92 0.91 17.06
N CYS A 58 -9.04 0.12 16.48
CA CYS A 58 -8.34 -0.93 17.19
C CYS A 58 -7.07 -0.38 17.84
N PHE A 59 -6.92 -0.54 19.14
CA PHE A 59 -5.72 -0.10 19.87
C PHE A 59 -4.56 -1.12 19.82
N SER A 60 -4.80 -2.30 19.24
CA SER A 60 -3.74 -3.32 19.03
C SER A 60 -3.09 -3.14 17.65
N CYS A 61 -3.88 -3.14 16.56
CA CYS A 61 -3.34 -3.04 15.21
C CYS A 61 -3.37 -1.62 14.61
N GLY A 62 -3.93 -0.63 15.33
CA GLY A 62 -4.00 0.77 14.89
C GLY A 62 -5.06 1.07 13.82
N LYS A 63 -5.68 0.07 13.18
CA LYS A 63 -6.72 0.28 12.15
C LYS A 63 -7.98 0.90 12.74
N GLY A 64 -8.58 1.81 11.96
CA GLY A 64 -9.80 2.50 12.37
C GLY A 64 -10.16 3.62 11.38
N GLY A 65 -11.24 4.35 11.68
CA GLY A 65 -11.77 5.42 10.86
C GLY A 65 -13.26 5.64 11.11
N ASN A 66 -13.92 6.40 10.22
CA ASN A 66 -15.36 6.56 10.23
C ASN A 66 -16.08 5.37 9.58
N ALA A 67 -17.40 5.44 9.44
CA ALA A 67 -18.22 4.36 8.85
C ALA A 67 -17.80 4.00 7.41
N VAL A 68 -17.43 4.99 6.60
CA VAL A 68 -16.97 4.76 5.21
C VAL A 68 -15.65 4.02 5.21
N HIS A 69 -14.67 4.47 6.01
CA HIS A 69 -13.36 3.83 6.08
C HIS A 69 -13.42 2.42 6.69
N PHE A 70 -14.33 2.19 7.63
CA PHE A 70 -14.58 0.86 8.14
C PHE A 70 -15.05 -0.09 7.02
N ILE A 71 -16.00 0.34 6.19
CA ILE A 71 -16.46 -0.45 5.04
C ILE A 71 -15.36 -0.62 3.99
N MET A 72 -14.59 0.44 3.70
CA MET A 72 -13.44 0.36 2.79
C MET A 72 -12.44 -0.71 3.22
N GLU A 73 -12.06 -0.72 4.49
CA GLU A 73 -11.09 -1.66 5.05
C GLU A 73 -11.67 -3.08 5.20
N HIS A 74 -12.93 -3.21 5.64
CA HIS A 74 -13.56 -4.49 5.89
C HIS A 74 -13.94 -5.21 4.58
N GLU A 75 -14.62 -4.51 3.68
CA GLU A 75 -15.11 -5.05 2.41
C GLU A 75 -14.10 -4.88 1.26
N GLN A 76 -12.96 -4.22 1.51
CA GLN A 76 -11.93 -3.94 0.51
C GLN A 76 -12.48 -3.16 -0.69
N MET A 77 -13.30 -2.17 -0.40
CA MET A 77 -13.93 -1.28 -1.38
C MET A 77 -13.15 0.03 -1.52
N SER A 78 -13.22 0.65 -2.69
CA SER A 78 -12.78 2.04 -2.86
C SER A 78 -13.73 3.00 -2.14
N TYR A 79 -13.28 4.22 -1.86
CA TYR A 79 -14.09 5.24 -1.21
C TYR A 79 -15.45 5.50 -1.90
N PRO A 80 -15.52 5.67 -3.26
CA PRO A 80 -16.80 5.79 -3.94
C PRO A 80 -17.70 4.55 -3.83
N GLU A 81 -17.11 3.35 -3.82
CA GLU A 81 -17.86 2.09 -3.67
C GLU A 81 -18.43 1.94 -2.26
N ALA A 82 -17.66 2.31 -1.23
CA ALA A 82 -18.13 2.33 0.16
C ALA A 82 -19.26 3.33 0.36
N LEU A 83 -19.17 4.53 -0.24
CA LEU A 83 -20.27 5.50 -0.23
C LEU A 83 -21.53 4.96 -0.92
N LYS A 84 -21.41 4.30 -2.09
CA LYS A 84 -22.52 3.65 -2.78
C LYS A 84 -23.14 2.53 -1.95
N TYR A 85 -22.33 1.76 -1.25
CA TYR A 85 -22.77 0.72 -0.32
C TYR A 85 -23.63 1.30 0.81
N LEU A 86 -23.12 2.34 1.47
CA LEU A 86 -23.82 3.02 2.58
C LEU A 86 -25.09 3.73 2.09
N ALA A 87 -25.03 4.41 0.96
CA ALA A 87 -26.20 5.04 0.34
C ALA A 87 -27.32 4.03 0.07
N LYS A 88 -26.97 2.86 -0.46
CA LYS A 88 -27.94 1.76 -0.68
C LYS A 88 -28.52 1.24 0.63
N LYS A 89 -27.68 1.08 1.67
CA LYS A 89 -28.12 0.62 3.00
C LYS A 89 -29.15 1.56 3.63
N TYR A 90 -28.93 2.89 3.51
CA TYR A 90 -29.78 3.92 4.11
C TYR A 90 -30.82 4.51 3.16
N GLY A 91 -30.97 3.96 1.94
CA GLY A 91 -31.95 4.42 0.95
C GLY A 91 -31.73 5.85 0.46
N ILE A 92 -30.46 6.31 0.42
CA ILE A 92 -30.08 7.65 -0.03
C ILE A 92 -29.85 7.60 -1.54
N GLU A 93 -30.59 8.46 -2.26
CA GLU A 93 -30.37 8.64 -3.69
C GLU A 93 -29.08 9.41 -3.95
N ILE A 94 -28.20 8.85 -4.79
CA ILE A 94 -26.89 9.44 -5.10
C ILE A 94 -27.07 10.45 -6.25
N LYS A 95 -26.74 11.70 -5.98
CA LYS A 95 -26.53 12.73 -7.00
C LYS A 95 -25.07 12.76 -7.39
N GLU A 96 -24.78 12.57 -8.67
CA GLU A 96 -23.40 12.62 -9.17
C GLU A 96 -23.08 14.05 -9.64
N ARG A 97 -21.91 14.56 -9.18
CA ARG A 97 -21.36 15.83 -9.65
C ARG A 97 -21.08 15.72 -11.15
N GLU A 98 -21.37 16.77 -11.91
CA GLU A 98 -20.92 16.85 -13.28
C GLU A 98 -19.38 16.92 -13.32
N LEU A 99 -18.81 15.87 -13.90
CA LEU A 99 -17.36 15.78 -14.16
C LEU A 99 -16.99 16.66 -15.36
N SER A 100 -15.73 17.11 -15.44
CA SER A 100 -15.21 17.73 -16.65
C SER A 100 -15.31 16.78 -17.86
N SER A 101 -15.28 17.32 -19.06
CA SER A 101 -15.38 16.50 -20.28
C SER A 101 -14.26 15.46 -20.39
N GLU A 102 -13.06 15.80 -19.94
CA GLU A 102 -11.89 14.91 -19.95
C GLU A 102 -12.01 13.81 -18.86
N GLU A 103 -12.41 14.18 -17.63
CA GLU A 103 -12.64 13.22 -16.54
C GLU A 103 -13.76 12.24 -16.88
N LYS A 104 -14.86 12.73 -17.50
CA LYS A 104 -15.96 11.87 -18.00
C LYS A 104 -15.46 10.89 -19.05
N LEU A 105 -14.58 11.35 -19.95
CA LEU A 105 -14.03 10.50 -21.02
C LEU A 105 -13.14 9.40 -20.43
N MET A 106 -12.19 9.72 -19.54
CA MET A 106 -11.30 8.75 -18.90
C MET A 106 -12.07 7.74 -18.04
N GLN A 107 -13.02 8.20 -17.23
CA GLN A 107 -13.84 7.32 -16.41
C GLN A 107 -14.72 6.40 -17.29
N SER A 108 -15.31 6.95 -18.36
CA SER A 108 -16.10 6.17 -19.32
C SER A 108 -15.26 5.14 -20.07
N GLU A 109 -14.00 5.46 -20.39
CA GLU A 109 -13.08 4.55 -21.03
C GLU A 109 -12.72 3.38 -20.11
N ARG A 110 -12.29 3.66 -18.88
CA ARG A 110 -11.96 2.65 -17.87
C ARG A 110 -13.16 1.74 -17.54
N GLU A 111 -14.35 2.33 -17.39
CA GLU A 111 -15.60 1.56 -17.20
C GLU A 111 -15.89 0.67 -18.42
N SER A 112 -15.65 1.17 -19.62
CA SER A 112 -15.80 0.39 -20.85
C SER A 112 -14.91 -0.83 -20.91
N LEU A 113 -13.65 -0.73 -20.41
CA LEU A 113 -12.72 -1.86 -20.32
C LEU A 113 -13.24 -2.93 -19.34
N PHE A 114 -13.79 -2.54 -18.19
CA PHE A 114 -14.41 -3.48 -17.25
C PHE A 114 -15.64 -4.16 -17.84
N ILE A 115 -16.49 -3.41 -18.58
CA ILE A 115 -17.68 -3.96 -19.23
C ILE A 115 -17.29 -4.99 -20.28
N VAL A 116 -16.25 -4.72 -21.06
CA VAL A 116 -15.70 -5.65 -22.07
C VAL A 116 -15.15 -6.91 -21.41
N ASN A 117 -14.41 -6.79 -20.31
CA ASN A 117 -13.90 -7.96 -19.58
C ASN A 117 -15.02 -8.78 -18.93
N ASN A 118 -16.06 -8.15 -18.41
CA ASN A 118 -17.22 -8.85 -17.89
C ASN A 118 -17.96 -9.62 -19.02
N PHE A 119 -18.13 -8.99 -20.17
CA PHE A 119 -18.67 -9.67 -21.34
C PHE A 119 -17.83 -10.91 -21.73
N ALA A 120 -16.50 -10.76 -21.78
CA ALA A 120 -15.60 -11.87 -22.12
C ALA A 120 -15.69 -13.01 -21.10
N ARG A 121 -15.73 -12.69 -19.79
CA ARG A 121 -15.96 -13.69 -18.73
C ARG A 121 -17.25 -14.47 -18.95
N ASP A 122 -18.37 -13.77 -19.15
CA ASP A 122 -19.68 -14.37 -19.35
C ASP A 122 -19.72 -15.22 -20.64
N TYR A 123 -19.07 -14.74 -21.69
CA TYR A 123 -18.91 -15.48 -22.94
C TYR A 123 -18.14 -16.80 -22.71
N PHE A 124 -16.96 -16.76 -22.09
CA PHE A 124 -16.15 -17.95 -21.85
C PHE A 124 -16.83 -18.95 -20.92
N GLN A 125 -17.57 -18.49 -19.91
CA GLN A 125 -18.38 -19.34 -19.05
C GLN A 125 -19.53 -19.96 -19.81
N ASN A 126 -20.22 -19.20 -20.66
CA ASN A 126 -21.32 -19.71 -21.50
C ASN A 126 -20.81 -20.77 -22.48
N ILE A 127 -19.66 -20.52 -23.12
CA ILE A 127 -19.03 -21.54 -24.00
C ILE A 127 -18.71 -22.80 -23.21
N LEU A 128 -18.11 -22.69 -22.03
CA LEU A 128 -17.78 -23.84 -21.18
C LEU A 128 -19.01 -24.68 -20.82
N LYS A 129 -20.13 -24.04 -20.47
CA LYS A 129 -21.34 -24.72 -19.99
C LYS A 129 -22.24 -25.22 -21.11
N ASN A 130 -22.36 -24.47 -22.21
CA ASN A 130 -23.41 -24.67 -23.20
C ASN A 130 -22.93 -25.10 -24.60
N HIS A 131 -21.67 -24.79 -24.97
CA HIS A 131 -21.12 -25.19 -26.28
C HIS A 131 -20.67 -26.66 -26.28
N VAL A 132 -20.74 -27.32 -27.40
CA VAL A 132 -20.36 -28.75 -27.53
C VAL A 132 -18.89 -28.95 -27.15
N ASP A 133 -17.97 -28.15 -27.72
CA ASP A 133 -16.53 -28.23 -27.41
C ASP A 133 -16.24 -27.79 -25.97
N GLY A 134 -16.97 -26.80 -25.47
CA GLY A 134 -16.87 -26.36 -24.06
C GLY A 134 -17.13 -27.50 -23.09
N ARG A 135 -18.18 -28.30 -23.36
CA ARG A 135 -18.58 -29.44 -22.52
C ARG A 135 -17.68 -30.64 -22.69
N SER A 136 -17.32 -30.97 -23.94
CA SER A 136 -16.52 -32.16 -24.25
C SER A 136 -15.01 -31.98 -24.00
N ILE A 137 -14.47 -30.77 -24.11
CA ILE A 137 -13.06 -30.48 -23.98
C ILE A 137 -12.79 -29.68 -22.71
N GLY A 138 -13.35 -28.47 -22.58
CA GLY A 138 -13.08 -27.57 -21.48
C GLY A 138 -13.56 -28.09 -20.11
N MET A 139 -14.83 -28.50 -20.03
CA MET A 139 -15.39 -29.04 -18.79
C MET A 139 -14.75 -30.39 -18.44
N ALA A 140 -14.51 -31.26 -19.45
CA ALA A 140 -13.81 -32.52 -19.23
C ALA A 140 -12.39 -32.29 -18.65
N TYR A 141 -11.66 -31.26 -19.12
CA TYR A 141 -10.36 -30.92 -18.57
C TYR A 141 -10.45 -30.57 -17.08
N PHE A 142 -11.40 -29.70 -16.68
CA PHE A 142 -11.54 -29.30 -15.28
C PHE A 142 -11.98 -30.48 -14.39
N ARG A 143 -12.95 -31.31 -14.87
CA ARG A 143 -13.38 -32.50 -14.13
C ARG A 143 -12.33 -33.59 -14.03
N ASN A 144 -11.52 -33.77 -15.08
CA ASN A 144 -10.37 -34.72 -15.04
C ASN A 144 -9.28 -34.22 -14.04
N ARG A 145 -9.24 -32.91 -13.77
CA ARG A 145 -8.41 -32.35 -12.69
C ARG A 145 -9.09 -32.44 -11.31
N GLY A 146 -10.28 -33.01 -11.22
CA GLY A 146 -11.00 -33.16 -9.96
C GLY A 146 -11.70 -31.89 -9.48
N PHE A 147 -11.84 -30.84 -10.31
CA PHE A 147 -12.57 -29.64 -9.92
C PHE A 147 -14.07 -29.90 -9.92
N ARG A 148 -14.72 -29.53 -8.79
CA ARG A 148 -16.17 -29.59 -8.63
C ARG A 148 -16.85 -28.45 -9.37
N ASP A 149 -18.12 -28.68 -9.76
CA ASP A 149 -18.89 -27.69 -10.53
C ASP A 149 -19.09 -26.36 -9.74
N ASP A 150 -19.27 -26.43 -8.40
CA ASP A 150 -19.37 -25.26 -7.53
C ASP A 150 -18.09 -24.42 -7.55
N ILE A 151 -16.92 -25.03 -7.59
CA ILE A 151 -15.62 -24.37 -7.66
C ILE A 151 -15.37 -23.77 -9.05
N ILE A 152 -15.74 -24.50 -10.12
CA ILE A 152 -15.67 -23.99 -11.49
C ILE A 152 -16.52 -22.72 -11.63
N GLU A 153 -17.70 -22.70 -11.00
CA GLU A 153 -18.58 -21.54 -10.98
C GLU A 153 -18.02 -20.41 -10.11
N LYS A 154 -17.56 -20.71 -8.89
CA LYS A 154 -16.97 -19.74 -7.94
C LYS A 154 -15.80 -18.98 -8.55
N PHE A 155 -14.88 -19.69 -9.20
CA PHE A 155 -13.72 -19.09 -9.86
C PHE A 155 -14.04 -18.56 -11.28
N GLN A 156 -15.28 -18.69 -11.74
CA GLN A 156 -15.75 -18.20 -13.03
C GLN A 156 -14.95 -18.75 -14.21
N LEU A 157 -14.53 -20.03 -14.12
CA LEU A 157 -13.71 -20.67 -15.14
C LEU A 157 -14.44 -20.75 -16.48
N GLY A 158 -13.69 -20.67 -17.58
CA GLY A 158 -14.24 -20.60 -18.91
C GLY A 158 -13.50 -21.45 -19.95
N TYR A 159 -13.99 -21.42 -21.17
CA TYR A 159 -13.34 -22.01 -22.32
C TYR A 159 -13.49 -21.12 -23.56
N CYS A 160 -12.42 -20.96 -24.31
CA CYS A 160 -12.41 -20.33 -25.62
C CYS A 160 -12.22 -21.40 -26.69
N THR A 161 -13.12 -21.45 -27.66
CA THR A 161 -13.10 -22.44 -28.73
C THR A 161 -11.84 -22.35 -29.60
N GLU A 162 -11.63 -23.35 -30.48
CA GLU A 162 -10.50 -23.33 -31.41
C GLU A 162 -10.67 -22.35 -32.59
N SER A 163 -11.84 -21.75 -32.73
CA SER A 163 -12.08 -20.65 -33.68
C SER A 163 -11.20 -19.46 -33.29
N HIS A 164 -10.54 -18.90 -34.29
CA HIS A 164 -9.57 -17.80 -34.04
C HIS A 164 -10.19 -16.43 -33.79
N ASP A 165 -11.51 -16.27 -33.96
CA ASP A 165 -12.18 -14.97 -33.92
C ASP A 165 -13.63 -15.04 -33.40
N ALA A 166 -14.07 -16.18 -32.86
CA ALA A 166 -15.46 -16.38 -32.43
C ALA A 166 -15.90 -15.41 -31.33
N MET A 167 -15.05 -15.15 -30.32
CA MET A 167 -15.34 -14.23 -29.25
C MET A 167 -15.41 -12.80 -29.77
N VAL A 168 -14.44 -12.39 -30.59
CA VAL A 168 -14.38 -11.05 -31.19
C VAL A 168 -15.59 -10.77 -32.06
N GLN A 169 -16.01 -11.74 -32.91
CA GLN A 169 -17.17 -11.58 -33.76
C GLN A 169 -18.47 -11.42 -32.94
N GLU A 170 -18.64 -12.22 -31.89
CA GLU A 170 -19.79 -12.07 -30.98
C GLU A 170 -19.75 -10.73 -30.22
N ALA A 171 -18.57 -10.26 -29.79
CA ALA A 171 -18.40 -8.96 -29.15
C ALA A 171 -18.80 -7.80 -30.08
N ILE A 172 -18.34 -7.82 -31.33
CA ILE A 172 -18.68 -6.79 -32.33
C ILE A 172 -20.18 -6.82 -32.65
N LYS A 173 -20.76 -8.02 -32.78
CA LYS A 173 -22.20 -8.19 -33.01
C LYS A 173 -23.06 -7.60 -31.88
N LYS A 174 -22.55 -7.65 -30.62
CA LYS A 174 -23.17 -7.01 -29.44
C LYS A 174 -22.87 -5.52 -29.30
N GLY A 175 -22.11 -4.92 -30.23
CA GLY A 175 -21.87 -3.49 -30.28
C GLY A 175 -20.61 -3.04 -29.53
N PHE A 176 -19.74 -3.96 -29.07
CA PHE A 176 -18.47 -3.58 -28.44
C PHE A 176 -17.48 -3.02 -29.46
N LYS A 177 -16.79 -1.93 -29.09
CA LYS A 177 -15.78 -1.32 -29.95
C LYS A 177 -14.51 -2.18 -30.02
N LYS A 178 -13.93 -2.31 -31.21
CA LYS A 178 -12.67 -3.04 -31.46
C LYS A 178 -11.53 -2.54 -30.56
N GLU A 179 -11.47 -1.24 -30.39
CA GLU A 179 -10.45 -0.53 -29.59
C GLU A 179 -10.35 -1.07 -28.15
N TYR A 180 -11.49 -1.25 -27.48
CA TYR A 180 -11.51 -1.78 -26.10
C TYR A 180 -11.17 -3.27 -26.04
N LEU A 181 -11.50 -4.06 -27.05
CA LEU A 181 -11.13 -5.47 -27.16
C LEU A 181 -9.60 -5.64 -27.33
N VAL A 182 -8.96 -4.72 -28.07
CA VAL A 182 -7.49 -4.69 -28.22
C VAL A 182 -6.83 -4.18 -26.96
N LYS A 183 -7.30 -3.06 -26.37
CA LYS A 183 -6.75 -2.46 -25.16
C LYS A 183 -6.78 -3.42 -23.95
N THR A 184 -7.83 -4.25 -23.81
CA THR A 184 -7.89 -5.29 -22.77
C THR A 184 -7.06 -6.54 -23.11
N GLY A 185 -6.51 -6.61 -24.31
CA GLY A 185 -5.75 -7.76 -24.77
C GLY A 185 -6.57 -9.04 -24.97
N LEU A 186 -7.89 -8.95 -25.09
CA LEU A 186 -8.76 -10.06 -25.42
C LEU A 186 -8.55 -10.54 -26.85
N CYS A 187 -8.20 -9.62 -27.73
CA CYS A 187 -7.80 -9.90 -29.09
C CYS A 187 -6.56 -9.10 -29.49
N TYR A 188 -6.00 -9.42 -30.64
CA TYR A 188 -4.92 -8.71 -31.28
C TYR A 188 -5.20 -8.56 -32.77
N GLU A 189 -4.66 -7.51 -33.37
CA GLU A 189 -4.74 -7.28 -34.80
C GLU A 189 -3.54 -7.96 -35.48
N THR A 190 -3.81 -8.71 -36.55
CA THR A 190 -2.78 -9.33 -37.39
C THR A 190 -2.30 -8.33 -38.47
N ASP A 191 -1.19 -8.63 -39.14
CA ASP A 191 -0.64 -7.82 -40.25
C ASP A 191 -1.66 -7.57 -41.37
N ASP A 192 -2.63 -8.47 -41.54
CA ASP A 192 -3.73 -8.37 -42.52
C ASP A 192 -4.93 -7.54 -41.99
N HIS A 193 -4.74 -6.78 -40.89
CA HIS A 193 -5.80 -6.01 -40.22
C HIS A 193 -7.01 -6.84 -39.75
N ARG A 194 -6.82 -8.13 -39.50
CA ARG A 194 -7.88 -9.00 -38.94
C ARG A 194 -7.70 -9.12 -37.44
N LEU A 195 -8.82 -9.06 -36.71
CA LEU A 195 -8.82 -9.31 -35.29
C LEU A 195 -8.85 -10.82 -35.01
N ARG A 196 -8.02 -11.28 -34.06
CA ARG A 196 -7.98 -12.66 -33.62
C ARG A 196 -8.06 -12.76 -32.10
N ASP A 197 -8.77 -13.77 -31.62
CA ASP A 197 -8.91 -14.08 -30.19
C ASP A 197 -7.55 -14.49 -29.63
N ARG A 198 -7.13 -13.86 -28.53
CA ARG A 198 -5.86 -14.20 -27.86
C ARG A 198 -5.88 -15.58 -27.22
N PHE A 199 -7.04 -15.99 -26.74
CA PHE A 199 -7.20 -17.19 -25.90
C PHE A 199 -7.80 -18.40 -26.64
N TRP A 200 -7.83 -18.40 -27.96
CA TRP A 200 -8.40 -19.50 -28.75
C TRP A 200 -7.81 -20.88 -28.38
N GLY A 201 -8.68 -21.90 -28.28
CA GLY A 201 -8.31 -23.28 -27.94
C GLY A 201 -7.83 -23.46 -26.49
N ARG A 202 -8.25 -22.59 -25.55
CA ARG A 202 -7.74 -22.58 -24.17
C ARG A 202 -8.84 -22.64 -23.14
N VAL A 203 -8.56 -23.31 -22.02
CA VAL A 203 -9.31 -23.09 -20.78
C VAL A 203 -8.88 -21.78 -20.15
N ILE A 204 -9.85 -21.06 -19.54
CA ILE A 204 -9.73 -19.67 -19.12
C ILE A 204 -9.83 -19.56 -17.61
N PHE A 205 -8.93 -18.77 -17.03
CA PHE A 205 -8.83 -18.42 -15.63
C PHE A 205 -8.96 -16.90 -15.48
N PRO A 206 -10.14 -16.37 -15.06
CA PRO A 206 -10.30 -14.94 -14.86
C PRO A 206 -9.48 -14.44 -13.66
N VAL A 207 -8.81 -13.31 -13.83
CA VAL A 207 -8.05 -12.62 -12.77
C VAL A 207 -8.92 -11.52 -12.20
N HIS A 208 -9.07 -11.50 -10.86
CA HIS A 208 -9.95 -10.58 -10.15
C HIS A 208 -9.13 -9.57 -9.34
N THR A 209 -9.60 -8.33 -9.32
CA THR A 209 -9.15 -7.33 -8.33
C THR A 209 -9.57 -7.73 -6.93
N LEU A 210 -9.09 -7.01 -5.90
CA LEU A 210 -9.57 -7.17 -4.51
C LEU A 210 -11.08 -6.99 -4.37
N SER A 211 -11.71 -6.13 -5.19
CA SER A 211 -13.16 -5.90 -5.19
C SER A 211 -13.95 -6.93 -6.01
N GLY A 212 -13.28 -7.90 -6.65
CA GLY A 212 -13.93 -8.95 -7.43
C GLY A 212 -14.26 -8.59 -8.88
N LYS A 213 -13.76 -7.45 -9.39
CA LYS A 213 -13.89 -7.10 -10.82
C LYS A 213 -12.88 -7.89 -11.64
N VAL A 214 -13.30 -8.42 -12.78
CA VAL A 214 -12.40 -9.14 -13.70
C VAL A 214 -11.56 -8.13 -14.50
N VAL A 215 -10.24 -8.21 -14.36
CA VAL A 215 -9.28 -7.29 -15.00
C VAL A 215 -8.47 -7.95 -16.11
N ALA A 216 -8.29 -9.26 -16.06
CA ALA A 216 -7.46 -10.02 -16.99
C ALA A 216 -7.87 -11.47 -17.04
N PHE A 217 -7.24 -12.22 -17.93
CA PHE A 217 -7.42 -13.65 -18.09
C PHE A 217 -6.09 -14.37 -18.25
N GLY A 218 -6.01 -15.57 -17.66
CA GLY A 218 -5.01 -16.57 -18.00
C GLY A 218 -5.64 -17.63 -18.89
N GLY A 219 -4.91 -18.11 -19.89
CA GLY A 219 -5.39 -19.17 -20.78
C GLY A 219 -4.39 -20.32 -20.89
N ARG A 220 -4.79 -21.55 -20.57
CA ARG A 220 -3.97 -22.77 -20.74
C ARG A 220 -4.41 -23.56 -21.96
N VAL A 221 -3.46 -23.85 -22.87
CA VAL A 221 -3.73 -24.71 -24.02
C VAL A 221 -3.87 -26.17 -23.58
N LEU A 222 -4.80 -26.89 -24.21
CA LEU A 222 -5.00 -28.31 -24.02
C LEU A 222 -4.22 -29.07 -25.11
N SER A 223 -3.24 -29.86 -24.70
CA SER A 223 -2.21 -30.45 -25.58
C SER A 223 -2.72 -31.36 -26.71
N SER A 224 -3.97 -31.80 -26.68
CA SER A 224 -4.55 -32.67 -27.71
C SER A 224 -5.24 -31.92 -28.86
N ALA A 225 -5.53 -30.62 -28.70
CA ALA A 225 -6.43 -29.88 -29.58
C ALA A 225 -5.73 -28.85 -30.49
N THR A 226 -4.51 -28.39 -30.17
CA THR A 226 -3.89 -27.26 -30.89
C THR A 226 -2.53 -27.61 -31.49
N LYS A 227 -2.54 -28.15 -32.71
CA LYS A 227 -1.33 -28.32 -33.49
C LYS A 227 -0.68 -26.94 -33.74
N GLY A 228 0.58 -26.78 -33.29
CA GLY A 228 1.38 -25.58 -33.58
C GLY A 228 1.49 -24.55 -32.46
N VAL A 229 0.80 -24.70 -31.33
CA VAL A 229 0.93 -23.77 -30.18
C VAL A 229 2.11 -24.17 -29.31
N LYS A 230 3.16 -23.31 -29.29
CA LYS A 230 4.40 -23.55 -28.50
C LYS A 230 4.26 -23.15 -27.03
N VAL A 231 3.32 -22.25 -26.68
CA VAL A 231 3.22 -21.65 -25.35
C VAL A 231 2.06 -22.27 -24.56
N LYS A 232 2.40 -22.94 -23.44
CA LYS A 232 1.44 -23.66 -22.58
C LYS A 232 0.43 -22.70 -21.94
N TYR A 233 0.90 -21.58 -21.38
CA TYR A 233 0.08 -20.54 -20.75
C TYR A 233 0.24 -19.20 -21.45
N VAL A 234 -0.88 -18.48 -21.65
CA VAL A 234 -0.90 -17.11 -22.16
C VAL A 234 -1.72 -16.27 -21.16
N ASN A 235 -1.21 -15.12 -20.79
CA ASN A 235 -1.89 -14.15 -19.95
C ASN A 235 -2.30 -12.91 -20.76
N SER A 236 -3.27 -12.14 -20.26
CA SER A 236 -3.54 -10.80 -20.76
C SER A 236 -2.28 -9.95 -20.67
N PRO A 237 -2.04 -9.05 -21.63
CA PRO A 237 -0.98 -8.05 -21.55
C PRO A 237 -1.35 -7.00 -20.48
N GLU A 238 -0.38 -6.13 -20.16
CA GLU A 238 -0.63 -4.92 -19.36
C GLU A 238 -1.70 -4.06 -20.01
N SER A 239 -2.53 -3.42 -19.20
CA SER A 239 -3.58 -2.50 -19.67
C SER A 239 -3.88 -1.46 -18.60
N GLU A 240 -4.70 -0.45 -18.92
CA GLU A 240 -5.13 0.59 -17.96
C GLU A 240 -5.85 0.04 -16.71
N ILE A 241 -6.39 -1.16 -16.78
CA ILE A 241 -7.10 -1.82 -15.67
C ILE A 241 -6.37 -3.05 -15.12
N TYR A 242 -5.26 -3.47 -15.71
CA TYR A 242 -4.51 -4.64 -15.31
C TYR A 242 -3.01 -4.41 -15.30
N HIS A 243 -2.43 -4.46 -14.14
CA HIS A 243 -0.98 -4.45 -13.93
C HIS A 243 -0.57 -5.76 -13.27
N LYS A 244 0.04 -6.66 -14.04
CA LYS A 244 0.42 -8.00 -13.58
C LYS A 244 1.31 -7.98 -12.35
N SER A 245 2.14 -6.96 -12.22
CA SER A 245 3.02 -6.74 -11.06
C SER A 245 2.28 -6.41 -9.76
N ASN A 246 1.01 -6.01 -9.84
CA ASN A 246 0.20 -5.57 -8.68
C ASN A 246 -0.95 -6.51 -8.38
N GLU A 247 -1.16 -7.56 -9.18
CA GLU A 247 -2.28 -8.48 -9.01
C GLU A 247 -1.81 -9.88 -8.62
N LEU A 248 -2.60 -10.54 -7.77
CA LEU A 248 -2.41 -11.93 -7.36
C LEU A 248 -3.65 -12.74 -7.69
N TYR A 249 -3.44 -13.87 -8.36
CA TYR A 249 -4.56 -14.77 -8.63
C TYR A 249 -5.11 -15.37 -7.34
N GLY A 250 -6.41 -15.40 -7.21
CA GLY A 250 -7.09 -15.94 -6.03
C GLY A 250 -7.30 -14.96 -4.88
N ILE A 251 -6.65 -13.78 -4.88
CA ILE A 251 -6.67 -12.84 -3.75
C ILE A 251 -8.10 -12.40 -3.35
N TYR A 252 -9.01 -12.23 -4.32
CA TYR A 252 -10.41 -11.91 -4.05
C TYR A 252 -11.08 -12.95 -3.17
N PHE A 253 -10.85 -14.23 -3.45
CA PHE A 253 -11.41 -15.36 -2.71
C PHE A 253 -10.68 -15.64 -1.41
N ALA A 254 -9.38 -15.31 -1.34
CA ALA A 254 -8.50 -15.64 -0.23
C ALA A 254 -8.48 -14.60 0.88
N LYS A 255 -8.76 -13.32 0.59
CA LYS A 255 -8.55 -12.17 1.50
C LYS A 255 -9.14 -12.37 2.90
N GLN A 256 -10.36 -12.86 3.02
CA GLN A 256 -11.02 -13.09 4.30
C GLN A 256 -10.38 -14.25 5.08
N ALA A 257 -10.02 -15.33 4.39
CA ALA A 257 -9.34 -16.46 5.01
C ALA A 257 -7.92 -16.10 5.45
N ILE A 258 -7.20 -15.26 4.67
CA ILE A 258 -5.87 -14.73 5.03
C ILE A 258 -5.96 -13.94 6.34
N VAL A 259 -6.89 -13.00 6.45
CA VAL A 259 -7.09 -12.19 7.67
C VAL A 259 -7.48 -13.06 8.86
N LYS A 260 -8.44 -13.99 8.67
CA LYS A 260 -8.94 -14.87 9.72
C LYS A 260 -7.87 -15.80 10.28
N GLN A 261 -6.97 -16.30 9.41
CA GLN A 261 -5.93 -17.26 9.80
C GLN A 261 -4.58 -16.57 10.07
N ASP A 262 -4.51 -15.23 9.87
CA ASP A 262 -3.28 -14.42 9.92
C ASP A 262 -2.13 -15.08 9.15
N ARG A 263 -2.44 -15.60 7.96
CA ARG A 263 -1.49 -16.38 7.16
C ARG A 263 -1.90 -16.41 5.69
N CYS A 264 -0.93 -16.26 4.79
CA CYS A 264 -1.10 -16.42 3.35
C CYS A 264 -0.23 -17.57 2.81
N PHE A 265 -0.82 -18.43 1.99
CA PHE A 265 -0.07 -19.40 1.19
C PHE A 265 0.21 -18.82 -0.19
N LEU A 266 1.45 -18.92 -0.62
CA LEU A 266 1.87 -18.50 -1.96
C LEU A 266 2.25 -19.72 -2.78
N VAL A 267 1.65 -19.85 -3.95
CA VAL A 267 1.91 -20.92 -4.94
C VAL A 267 2.21 -20.30 -6.32
N GLU A 268 2.57 -21.11 -7.31
CA GLU A 268 2.98 -20.62 -8.62
C GLU A 268 1.83 -20.42 -9.61
N GLY A 269 0.87 -21.34 -9.63
CA GLY A 269 -0.10 -21.47 -10.71
C GLY A 269 -1.57 -21.31 -10.34
N TYR A 270 -2.39 -21.12 -11.37
CA TYR A 270 -3.85 -20.99 -11.25
C TYR A 270 -4.50 -22.26 -10.67
N THR A 271 -4.05 -23.42 -11.15
CA THR A 271 -4.61 -24.71 -10.74
C THR A 271 -4.31 -25.04 -9.30
N ASP A 272 -3.14 -24.63 -8.82
CA ASP A 272 -2.72 -24.84 -7.43
C ASP A 272 -3.63 -24.10 -6.46
N VAL A 273 -3.91 -22.82 -6.76
CA VAL A 273 -4.87 -22.02 -5.99
C VAL A 273 -6.23 -22.67 -5.93
N ILE A 274 -6.76 -23.12 -7.09
CA ILE A 274 -8.10 -23.69 -7.16
C ILE A 274 -8.18 -25.02 -6.40
N SER A 275 -7.19 -25.89 -6.54
CA SER A 275 -7.13 -27.20 -5.87
C SER A 275 -6.98 -27.05 -4.36
N MET A 276 -6.09 -26.17 -3.88
CA MET A 276 -5.95 -25.88 -2.46
C MET A 276 -7.23 -25.26 -1.89
N HIS A 277 -7.81 -24.31 -2.57
CA HIS A 277 -9.06 -23.68 -2.15
C HIS A 277 -10.20 -24.73 -2.04
N GLN A 278 -10.33 -25.62 -3.02
CA GLN A 278 -11.30 -26.71 -3.01
C GLN A 278 -11.08 -27.68 -1.85
N SER A 279 -9.82 -27.94 -1.49
CA SER A 279 -9.46 -28.79 -0.35
C SER A 279 -9.57 -28.09 1.02
N GLY A 280 -10.10 -26.86 1.07
CA GLY A 280 -10.34 -26.12 2.32
C GLY A 280 -9.16 -25.26 2.78
N VAL A 281 -8.09 -25.13 1.99
CA VAL A 281 -7.01 -24.17 2.21
C VAL A 281 -7.33 -22.90 1.39
N GLU A 282 -8.22 -22.07 1.94
CA GLU A 282 -8.79 -20.93 1.20
C GLU A 282 -7.88 -19.70 1.17
N ASN A 283 -6.91 -19.59 2.09
CA ASN A 283 -5.96 -18.46 2.23
C ASN A 283 -4.75 -18.59 1.27
N VAL A 284 -4.98 -18.94 0.02
CA VAL A 284 -3.96 -19.23 -0.99
C VAL A 284 -4.06 -18.28 -2.20
N VAL A 285 -2.90 -17.81 -2.67
CA VAL A 285 -2.76 -16.93 -3.84
C VAL A 285 -1.61 -17.39 -4.74
N ALA A 286 -1.60 -16.95 -6.00
CA ALA A 286 -0.51 -17.22 -6.93
C ALA A 286 0.00 -15.98 -7.64
N SER A 287 1.32 -15.94 -7.90
CA SER A 287 1.98 -14.93 -8.74
C SER A 287 1.74 -15.10 -10.24
N SER A 288 1.13 -16.24 -10.64
CA SER A 288 0.66 -16.55 -12.01
C SER A 288 1.74 -16.55 -13.09
N GLY A 289 2.83 -17.28 -12.84
CA GLY A 289 3.89 -17.54 -13.83
C GLY A 289 4.86 -16.36 -14.04
N THR A 290 5.04 -15.54 -13.00
CA THR A 290 6.10 -14.53 -12.89
C THR A 290 6.81 -14.67 -11.56
N ALA A 291 8.06 -14.20 -11.48
CA ALA A 291 8.69 -13.97 -10.20
C ALA A 291 7.83 -13.02 -9.38
N LEU A 292 7.80 -13.22 -8.06
CA LEU A 292 7.08 -12.37 -7.13
C LEU A 292 7.59 -10.92 -7.24
N THR A 293 6.69 -9.95 -7.20
CA THR A 293 7.01 -8.53 -7.35
C THR A 293 6.76 -7.75 -6.05
N PRO A 294 7.41 -6.58 -5.86
CA PRO A 294 7.14 -5.72 -4.70
C PRO A 294 5.66 -5.33 -4.57
N GLY A 295 4.96 -5.06 -5.68
CA GLY A 295 3.52 -4.75 -5.67
C GLY A 295 2.67 -5.89 -5.14
N GLN A 296 2.96 -7.13 -5.56
CA GLN A 296 2.29 -8.34 -5.08
C GLN A 296 2.58 -8.60 -3.59
N ILE A 297 3.81 -8.36 -3.14
CA ILE A 297 4.19 -8.47 -1.72
C ILE A 297 3.41 -7.47 -0.87
N LYS A 298 3.39 -6.20 -1.27
CA LYS A 298 2.61 -5.16 -0.61
C LYS A 298 1.12 -5.52 -0.55
N LEU A 299 0.60 -6.18 -1.58
CA LEU A 299 -0.79 -6.63 -1.60
C LEU A 299 -1.07 -7.69 -0.53
N ILE A 300 -0.18 -8.68 -0.33
CA ILE A 300 -0.29 -9.68 0.75
C ILE A 300 -0.12 -9.01 2.12
N HIS A 301 0.87 -8.13 2.24
CA HIS A 301 1.22 -7.45 3.49
C HIS A 301 0.06 -6.60 4.08
N ARG A 302 -0.91 -6.19 3.25
CA ARG A 302 -2.15 -5.55 3.74
C ARG A 302 -2.99 -6.44 4.64
N PHE A 303 -2.88 -7.75 4.51
CA PHE A 303 -3.74 -8.71 5.18
C PHE A 303 -3.02 -9.48 6.27
N THR A 304 -1.73 -9.77 6.10
CA THR A 304 -0.92 -10.54 7.05
C THR A 304 0.56 -10.27 6.85
N ASN A 305 1.33 -10.41 7.94
CA ASN A 305 2.79 -10.44 7.88
C ASN A 305 3.34 -11.86 7.69
N ASN A 306 2.49 -12.90 7.75
CA ASN A 306 2.90 -14.30 7.76
C ASN A 306 2.62 -14.95 6.41
N ILE A 307 3.67 -15.40 5.72
CA ILE A 307 3.56 -16.06 4.43
C ILE A 307 4.23 -17.43 4.47
N THR A 308 3.59 -18.43 3.88
CA THR A 308 4.19 -19.74 3.61
C THR A 308 4.24 -19.97 2.12
N VAL A 309 5.44 -20.14 1.59
CA VAL A 309 5.65 -20.44 0.17
C VAL A 309 5.67 -21.95 0.01
N LEU A 310 4.79 -22.48 -0.85
CA LEU A 310 4.78 -23.89 -1.21
C LEU A 310 5.53 -24.06 -2.54
N TYR A 311 6.50 -24.94 -2.51
CA TYR A 311 7.28 -25.30 -3.70
C TYR A 311 6.99 -26.72 -4.14
N ASP A 312 7.00 -26.91 -5.46
CA ASP A 312 7.07 -28.23 -6.06
C ASP A 312 8.33 -28.97 -5.57
N GLY A 313 8.30 -30.29 -5.50
CA GLY A 313 9.45 -31.10 -5.07
C GLY A 313 10.70 -31.04 -5.98
N ASP A 314 10.79 -30.04 -6.86
CA ASP A 314 11.93 -29.83 -7.79
C ASP A 314 12.98 -28.88 -7.19
N VAL A 315 14.10 -29.42 -6.74
CA VAL A 315 15.23 -28.69 -6.14
C VAL A 315 15.83 -27.65 -7.08
N ALA A 316 15.80 -27.85 -8.42
CA ALA A 316 16.34 -26.89 -9.38
C ALA A 316 15.47 -25.62 -9.48
N GLY A 317 14.14 -25.77 -9.45
CA GLY A 317 13.19 -24.68 -9.41
C GLY A 317 13.30 -23.83 -8.14
N ILE A 318 13.53 -24.49 -7.00
CA ILE A 318 13.68 -23.84 -5.69
C ILE A 318 14.83 -22.83 -5.70
N LYS A 319 16.01 -23.19 -6.22
CA LYS A 319 17.18 -22.29 -6.26
C LYS A 319 16.92 -21.00 -7.07
N ALA A 320 16.14 -21.10 -8.16
CA ALA A 320 15.76 -19.95 -8.95
C ALA A 320 14.80 -19.03 -8.19
N SER A 321 13.92 -19.60 -7.36
CA SER A 321 12.90 -18.87 -6.61
C SER A 321 13.42 -18.18 -5.33
N LEU A 322 14.58 -18.59 -4.79
CA LEU A 322 15.17 -18.03 -3.56
C LEU A 322 15.37 -16.51 -3.63
N ARG A 323 15.65 -15.95 -4.82
CA ARG A 323 15.78 -14.49 -4.98
C ARG A 323 14.47 -13.75 -4.77
N GLY A 324 13.33 -14.34 -5.15
CA GLY A 324 12.01 -13.74 -4.94
C GLY A 324 11.64 -13.65 -3.46
N ILE A 325 12.15 -14.57 -2.64
CA ILE A 325 11.87 -14.60 -1.20
C ILE A 325 12.67 -13.52 -0.45
N ASP A 326 13.87 -13.17 -0.91
CA ASP A 326 14.65 -12.10 -0.29
C ASP A 326 13.86 -10.77 -0.30
N MET A 327 13.03 -10.48 -1.32
CA MET A 327 12.14 -9.33 -1.34
C MET A 327 11.05 -9.36 -0.25
N LEU A 328 10.56 -10.53 0.12
CA LEU A 328 9.61 -10.68 1.24
C LEU A 328 10.28 -10.34 2.58
N LEU A 329 11.56 -10.73 2.75
CA LEU A 329 12.34 -10.36 3.94
C LEU A 329 12.59 -8.85 4.02
N GLU A 330 12.86 -8.20 2.89
CA GLU A 330 13.05 -6.75 2.80
C GLU A 330 11.80 -5.97 3.23
N GLU A 331 10.62 -6.48 2.89
CA GLU A 331 9.33 -5.91 3.33
C GLU A 331 8.95 -6.31 4.77
N GLY A 332 9.81 -7.02 5.49
CA GLY A 332 9.61 -7.37 6.92
C GLY A 332 8.62 -8.51 7.17
N MET A 333 8.36 -9.37 6.19
CA MET A 333 7.44 -10.48 6.35
C MET A 333 8.08 -11.69 7.05
N ASN A 334 7.28 -12.43 7.80
CA ASN A 334 7.64 -13.72 8.40
C ASN A 334 7.44 -14.83 7.38
N ILE A 335 8.52 -15.47 6.95
CA ILE A 335 8.49 -16.39 5.83
C ILE A 335 8.73 -17.82 6.28
N LYS A 336 7.80 -18.69 5.93
CA LYS A 336 8.00 -20.14 6.00
C LYS A 336 8.00 -20.74 4.60
N VAL A 337 8.67 -21.84 4.46
CA VAL A 337 8.75 -22.65 3.23
C VAL A 337 8.26 -24.05 3.55
N CYS A 338 7.44 -24.60 2.69
CA CYS A 338 7.05 -25.99 2.72
C CYS A 338 7.35 -26.62 1.37
N LEU A 339 8.18 -27.68 1.38
CA LEU A 339 8.41 -28.52 0.20
C LEU A 339 7.40 -29.65 0.15
N LEU A 340 6.84 -29.85 -1.01
CA LEU A 340 6.03 -31.01 -1.28
C LEU A 340 6.91 -32.23 -1.59
N PRO A 341 6.40 -33.45 -1.45
CA PRO A 341 7.15 -34.67 -1.80
C PRO A 341 7.57 -34.67 -3.29
N ASP A 342 8.65 -35.38 -3.59
CA ASP A 342 9.20 -35.49 -4.94
C ASP A 342 8.11 -35.85 -5.97
N GLY A 343 8.03 -35.05 -7.04
CA GLY A 343 7.09 -35.22 -8.14
C GLY A 343 5.65 -34.74 -7.84
N GLU A 344 5.41 -34.12 -6.69
CA GLU A 344 4.13 -33.49 -6.35
C GLU A 344 4.21 -31.97 -6.52
N ASP A 345 3.14 -31.42 -7.09
CA ASP A 345 2.82 -29.99 -7.04
C ASP A 345 1.62 -29.76 -6.12
N PRO A 346 1.28 -28.52 -5.72
CA PRO A 346 0.14 -28.25 -4.83
C PRO A 346 -1.19 -28.78 -5.39
N ASP A 347 -1.40 -28.77 -6.70
CA ASP A 347 -2.58 -29.31 -7.37
C ASP A 347 -2.67 -30.84 -7.20
N SER A 348 -1.60 -31.57 -7.49
CA SER A 348 -1.58 -33.03 -7.40
C SER A 348 -1.68 -33.51 -5.94
N PHE A 349 -1.04 -32.82 -5.03
CA PHE A 349 -1.06 -33.13 -3.60
C PHE A 349 -2.45 -32.87 -3.00
N ALA A 350 -3.08 -31.73 -3.32
CA ALA A 350 -4.44 -31.40 -2.87
C ALA A 350 -5.50 -32.39 -3.36
N ARG A 351 -5.28 -33.03 -4.51
CA ARG A 351 -6.19 -34.06 -5.03
C ARG A 351 -6.08 -35.42 -4.35
N LYS A 352 -4.93 -35.72 -3.78
CA LYS A 352 -4.65 -37.00 -3.12
C LYS A 352 -5.01 -36.98 -1.63
N HIS A 353 -5.04 -35.79 -1.01
CA HIS A 353 -5.24 -35.61 0.42
C HIS A 353 -6.49 -34.76 0.70
N ASN A 354 -7.15 -35.03 1.83
CA ASN A 354 -8.21 -34.17 2.32
C ASN A 354 -7.65 -32.91 3.00
N ALA A 355 -8.52 -31.92 3.28
CA ALA A 355 -8.13 -30.64 3.89
C ALA A 355 -7.32 -30.79 5.17
N THR A 356 -7.74 -31.70 6.05
CA THR A 356 -7.10 -31.92 7.36
C THR A 356 -5.71 -32.55 7.19
N GLU A 357 -5.57 -33.53 6.31
CA GLU A 357 -4.28 -34.14 6.00
C GLU A 357 -3.33 -33.15 5.35
N PHE A 358 -3.82 -32.33 4.42
CA PHE A 358 -3.01 -31.31 3.76
C PHE A 358 -2.53 -30.24 4.75
N GLN A 359 -3.42 -29.70 5.57
CA GLN A 359 -3.05 -28.72 6.59
C GLN A 359 -2.06 -29.30 7.60
N LYS A 360 -2.26 -30.55 8.03
CA LYS A 360 -1.34 -31.25 8.92
C LYS A 360 0.03 -31.44 8.27
N PHE A 361 0.08 -31.87 7.01
CA PHE A 361 1.33 -32.00 6.27
C PHE A 361 2.11 -30.69 6.24
N ILE A 362 1.43 -29.56 5.94
CA ILE A 362 2.06 -28.24 5.94
C ILE A 362 2.62 -27.92 7.33
N GLN A 363 1.83 -28.11 8.40
CA GLN A 363 2.25 -27.83 9.78
C GLN A 363 3.48 -28.64 10.20
N ASP A 364 3.54 -29.91 9.79
CA ASP A 364 4.61 -30.83 10.16
C ASP A 364 5.91 -30.58 9.33
N ASN A 365 5.79 -30.01 8.12
CA ASN A 365 6.91 -29.89 7.18
C ASN A 365 7.30 -28.43 6.87
N GLU A 366 6.57 -27.44 7.35
CA GLU A 366 6.96 -26.04 7.15
C GLU A 366 8.19 -25.69 7.98
N THR A 367 9.12 -25.01 7.35
CA THR A 367 10.39 -24.59 7.95
C THR A 367 10.58 -23.09 7.73
N ASP A 368 11.16 -22.41 8.72
CA ASP A 368 11.60 -21.02 8.55
C ASP A 368 12.53 -20.90 7.34
N PHE A 369 12.38 -19.78 6.58
CA PHE A 369 13.12 -19.60 5.34
C PHE A 369 14.64 -19.57 5.51
N ILE A 370 15.15 -18.89 6.51
CA ILE A 370 16.60 -18.81 6.73
C ILE A 370 17.17 -20.22 7.08
N ARG A 371 16.48 -20.96 7.91
CA ARG A 371 16.84 -22.34 8.23
C ARG A 371 16.76 -23.25 7.00
N PHE A 372 15.69 -23.12 6.22
CA PHE A 372 15.51 -23.85 4.96
C PHE A 372 16.65 -23.56 3.99
N LYS A 373 16.94 -22.27 3.74
CA LYS A 373 18.04 -21.83 2.84
C LYS A 373 19.38 -22.33 3.32
N THR A 374 19.61 -22.29 4.64
CA THR A 374 20.85 -22.80 5.25
C THR A 374 21.03 -24.29 4.98
N ASN A 375 20.01 -25.10 5.25
CA ASN A 375 20.06 -26.55 5.07
C ASN A 375 20.29 -26.93 3.59
N LEU A 376 19.51 -26.31 2.69
CA LEU A 376 19.61 -26.54 1.23
C LEU A 376 21.01 -26.25 0.69
N LEU A 377 21.60 -25.12 1.11
CA LEU A 377 22.92 -24.72 0.65
C LEU A 377 24.06 -25.49 1.34
N LEU A 378 23.85 -25.99 2.58
CA LEU A 378 24.79 -26.86 3.28
C LEU A 378 24.95 -28.21 2.58
N GLU A 379 23.86 -28.80 2.09
CA GLU A 379 23.89 -30.03 1.33
C GLU A 379 24.72 -29.87 0.05
N ASP A 380 24.56 -28.76 -0.66
CA ASP A 380 25.32 -28.44 -1.88
C ASP A 380 26.80 -28.13 -1.61
N ALA A 381 27.09 -27.44 -0.51
CA ALA A 381 28.46 -27.03 -0.17
C ALA A 381 29.34 -28.22 0.28
N GLY A 382 28.71 -29.23 0.90
CA GLY A 382 29.43 -30.39 1.39
C GLY A 382 30.63 -30.02 2.28
N LYS A 383 31.81 -30.52 1.94
CA LYS A 383 33.08 -30.24 2.65
C LYS A 383 33.94 -29.17 1.95
N ASP A 384 33.48 -28.60 0.83
CA ASP A 384 34.22 -27.60 0.05
C ASP A 384 34.25 -26.23 0.78
N PRO A 385 35.46 -25.75 1.18
CA PRO A 385 35.59 -24.49 1.88
C PRO A 385 35.11 -23.27 1.10
N ILE A 386 35.30 -23.27 -0.23
CA ILE A 386 34.92 -22.15 -1.10
C ILE A 386 33.40 -22.05 -1.17
N LYS A 387 32.73 -23.17 -1.42
CA LYS A 387 31.27 -23.24 -1.47
C LYS A 387 30.65 -22.89 -0.11
N ARG A 388 31.31 -23.25 1.00
CA ARG A 388 30.87 -22.86 2.33
C ARG A 388 30.99 -21.34 2.56
N ALA A 389 32.05 -20.71 2.07
CA ALA A 389 32.18 -19.25 2.13
C ALA A 389 31.11 -18.54 1.30
N GLU A 390 30.80 -19.05 0.10
CA GLU A 390 29.69 -18.54 -0.73
C GLU A 390 28.33 -18.68 -0.05
N LEU A 391 28.09 -19.84 0.60
CA LEU A 391 26.88 -20.08 1.39
C LEU A 391 26.73 -19.04 2.51
N ILE A 392 27.78 -18.84 3.31
CA ILE A 392 27.79 -17.84 4.38
C ILE A 392 27.51 -16.46 3.80
N GLY A 393 28.14 -16.10 2.69
CA GLY A 393 27.90 -14.85 1.98
C GLY A 393 26.43 -14.68 1.55
N ASN A 394 25.79 -15.71 1.03
CA ASN A 394 24.40 -15.68 0.63
C ASN A 394 23.43 -15.52 1.82
N LEU A 395 23.71 -16.17 2.95
CA LEU A 395 22.90 -16.04 4.16
C LEU A 395 23.05 -14.67 4.79
N VAL A 396 24.28 -14.16 4.90
CA VAL A 396 24.55 -12.80 5.39
C VAL A 396 23.82 -11.76 4.52
N GLN A 397 23.74 -11.98 3.20
CA GLN A 397 22.96 -11.12 2.31
C GLN A 397 21.46 -11.13 2.68
N SER A 398 20.84 -12.30 2.83
CA SER A 398 19.43 -12.40 3.20
C SER A 398 19.13 -11.84 4.59
N ILE A 399 20.03 -12.05 5.57
CA ILE A 399 19.85 -11.48 6.92
C ILE A 399 20.01 -9.95 6.89
N SER A 400 20.93 -9.42 6.06
CA SER A 400 21.20 -7.97 6.02
C SER A 400 20.02 -7.13 5.54
N ILE A 401 19.13 -7.67 4.72
CA ILE A 401 17.95 -6.97 4.19
C ILE A 401 16.77 -6.93 5.17
N ILE A 402 16.76 -7.76 6.22
CA ILE A 402 15.70 -7.76 7.23
C ILE A 402 15.66 -6.41 7.96
N PRO A 403 14.51 -5.69 8.01
CA PRO A 403 14.43 -4.37 8.61
C PRO A 403 14.67 -4.35 10.12
N GLU A 404 14.10 -5.33 10.84
CA GLU A 404 14.10 -5.36 12.30
C GLU A 404 15.41 -5.90 12.89
N ALA A 405 16.04 -5.10 13.79
CA ALA A 405 17.32 -5.44 14.39
C ALA A 405 17.27 -6.70 15.26
N ILE A 406 16.18 -6.89 16.02
CA ILE A 406 16.00 -8.04 16.90
C ILE A 406 15.89 -9.34 16.08
N VAL A 407 15.10 -9.31 15.03
CA VAL A 407 14.92 -10.46 14.12
C VAL A 407 16.25 -10.85 13.47
N ARG A 408 17.03 -9.85 13.01
CA ARG A 408 18.39 -10.12 12.49
C ARG A 408 19.30 -10.79 13.50
N ASP A 409 19.31 -10.33 14.76
CA ASP A 409 20.15 -10.93 15.81
C ASP A 409 19.77 -12.38 16.09
N VAL A 410 18.48 -12.70 16.11
CA VAL A 410 17.99 -14.07 16.26
C VAL A 410 18.48 -14.97 15.12
N TYR A 411 18.35 -14.52 13.85
CA TYR A 411 18.82 -15.30 12.71
C TYR A 411 20.35 -15.41 12.64
N ILE A 412 21.09 -14.38 13.05
CA ILE A 412 22.56 -14.46 13.15
C ILE A 412 22.97 -15.55 14.12
N LYS A 413 22.36 -15.61 15.30
CA LYS A 413 22.65 -16.65 16.31
C LYS A 413 22.30 -18.06 15.81
N GLU A 414 21.15 -18.20 15.16
CA GLU A 414 20.74 -19.47 14.56
C GLU A 414 21.71 -19.92 13.46
N CYS A 415 22.08 -19.04 12.56
CA CYS A 415 23.06 -19.32 11.50
C CYS A 415 24.46 -19.64 12.08
N SER A 416 24.89 -18.92 13.11
CA SER A 416 26.14 -19.19 13.83
C SER A 416 26.21 -20.64 14.33
N GLN A 417 25.13 -21.11 14.96
CA GLN A 417 25.04 -22.49 15.47
C GLN A 417 25.01 -23.52 14.34
N LEU A 418 24.21 -23.31 13.30
CA LEU A 418 24.08 -24.24 12.16
C LEU A 418 25.39 -24.35 11.34
N LEU A 419 26.06 -23.23 11.11
CA LEU A 419 27.27 -23.16 10.29
C LEU A 419 28.55 -23.40 11.09
N ARG A 420 28.46 -23.38 12.43
CA ARG A 420 29.62 -23.42 13.36
C ARG A 420 30.64 -22.30 13.06
N VAL A 421 30.14 -21.10 12.94
CA VAL A 421 30.89 -19.86 12.70
C VAL A 421 30.63 -18.92 13.88
N GLU A 422 31.61 -18.14 14.30
CA GLU A 422 31.43 -17.18 15.40
C GLU A 422 30.37 -16.12 15.04
N ASP A 423 29.43 -15.88 15.94
CA ASP A 423 28.38 -14.88 15.79
C ASP A 423 28.91 -13.48 15.54
N LYS A 424 30.02 -13.09 16.20
CA LYS A 424 30.69 -11.80 16.01
C LYS A 424 31.10 -11.56 14.55
N LEU A 425 31.56 -12.59 13.84
CA LEU A 425 31.92 -12.49 12.43
C LEU A 425 30.69 -12.21 11.58
N LEU A 426 29.59 -12.94 11.84
CA LEU A 426 28.33 -12.74 11.09
C LEU A 426 27.74 -11.33 11.36
N VAL A 427 27.74 -10.86 12.60
CA VAL A 427 27.32 -9.50 12.98
C VAL A 427 28.10 -8.45 12.19
N SER A 428 29.44 -8.57 12.17
CA SER A 428 30.32 -7.64 11.43
C SER A 428 30.03 -7.64 9.94
N GLU A 429 29.87 -8.80 9.32
CA GLU A 429 29.57 -8.89 7.88
C GLU A 429 28.16 -8.41 7.51
N VAL A 430 27.17 -8.65 8.35
CA VAL A 430 25.82 -8.10 8.18
C VAL A 430 25.84 -6.58 8.29
N ALA A 431 26.55 -6.00 9.29
CA ALA A 431 26.67 -4.56 9.44
C ALA A 431 27.34 -3.91 8.23
N LYS A 432 28.46 -4.46 7.75
CA LYS A 432 29.17 -3.99 6.56
C LYS A 432 28.31 -3.98 5.30
N ARG A 433 27.50 -5.03 5.09
CA ARG A 433 26.61 -5.09 3.92
C ARG A 433 25.50 -4.05 3.99
N ARG A 434 24.93 -3.83 5.19
CA ARG A 434 23.93 -2.79 5.40
C ARG A 434 24.47 -1.39 5.13
N GLU A 435 25.68 -1.09 5.59
CA GLU A 435 26.37 0.16 5.33
C GLU A 435 26.58 0.37 3.82
N THR A 436 27.14 -0.63 3.13
CA THR A 436 27.34 -0.58 1.66
C THR A 436 26.01 -0.42 0.91
N GLN A 437 24.92 -1.04 1.40
CA GLN A 437 23.61 -0.91 0.77
C GLN A 437 23.02 0.49 1.00
N ALA A 438 23.17 1.03 2.20
CA ALA A 438 22.75 2.40 2.52
C ALA A 438 23.49 3.44 1.68
N GLU A 439 24.81 3.28 1.51
CA GLU A 439 25.63 4.14 0.66
C GLU A 439 25.16 4.10 -0.82
N LYS A 440 24.93 2.91 -1.36
CA LYS A 440 24.43 2.74 -2.75
C LYS A 440 23.05 3.39 -2.94
N GLN A 441 22.16 3.23 -1.97
CA GLN A 441 20.84 3.86 -2.02
C GLN A 441 20.95 5.39 -1.95
N ALA A 442 21.82 5.92 -1.09
CA ALA A 442 22.07 7.35 -0.99
C ALA A 442 22.68 7.92 -2.29
N GLU A 443 23.61 7.21 -2.91
CA GLU A 443 24.17 7.59 -4.22
C GLU A 443 23.12 7.58 -5.33
N GLN A 444 22.25 6.58 -5.35
CA GLN A 444 21.17 6.47 -6.34
C GLN A 444 20.17 7.63 -6.21
N ARG A 445 19.75 7.93 -4.98
CA ARG A 445 18.90 9.11 -4.67
C ARG A 445 19.52 10.41 -5.11
N ASN A 446 20.80 10.59 -4.82
CA ASN A 446 21.55 11.79 -5.24
C ASN A 446 21.63 11.92 -6.78
N ARG A 447 21.78 10.80 -7.51
CA ARG A 447 21.73 10.78 -8.98
C ARG A 447 20.37 11.14 -9.53
N GLU A 448 19.31 10.62 -8.95
CA GLU A 448 17.91 10.91 -9.33
C GLU A 448 17.55 12.36 -9.04
N THR A 449 17.93 12.88 -7.87
CA THR A 449 17.71 14.29 -7.51
C THR A 449 18.47 15.22 -8.47
N ARG A 450 19.70 14.90 -8.84
CA ARG A 450 20.48 15.66 -9.83
C ARG A 450 19.84 15.63 -11.22
N LYS A 451 19.29 14.47 -11.67
CA LYS A 451 18.57 14.35 -12.94
C LYS A 451 17.28 15.18 -12.93
N ASN A 452 16.52 15.14 -11.84
CA ASN A 452 15.28 15.90 -11.69
C ASN A 452 15.55 17.41 -11.62
N ASN A 453 16.61 17.84 -10.93
CA ASN A 453 17.01 19.25 -10.90
C ASN A 453 17.51 19.73 -12.27
N ALA A 454 18.31 18.94 -12.98
CA ALA A 454 18.76 19.29 -14.32
C ALA A 454 17.58 19.35 -15.33
N ALA A 455 16.57 18.49 -15.17
CA ALA A 455 15.35 18.55 -15.98
C ALA A 455 14.49 19.78 -15.65
N ARG A 456 14.45 20.22 -14.37
CA ARG A 456 13.79 21.46 -13.95
C ARG A 456 14.52 22.71 -14.44
N ASP A 457 15.84 22.73 -14.35
CA ASP A 457 16.66 23.85 -14.84
C ASP A 457 16.58 23.98 -16.38
N ALA A 458 16.52 22.84 -17.09
CA ALA A 458 16.29 22.85 -18.55
C ALA A 458 14.88 23.34 -18.93
N ALA A 459 13.88 23.12 -18.10
CA ALA A 459 12.51 23.60 -18.30
C ALA A 459 12.32 25.09 -17.93
N GLN A 460 13.25 25.68 -17.18
CA GLN A 460 13.22 27.10 -16.74
C GLN A 460 14.14 28.03 -17.55
N THR A 461 14.89 27.54 -18.53
CA THR A 461 15.69 28.39 -19.41
C THR A 461 14.75 29.13 -20.34
N PRO A 462 14.66 30.48 -20.31
CA PRO A 462 13.84 31.24 -21.27
C PRO A 462 14.40 31.02 -22.68
N LEU A 463 13.52 30.65 -23.61
CA LEU A 463 13.85 30.62 -25.03
C LEU A 463 14.21 32.04 -25.48
N PRO A 464 15.26 32.24 -26.31
CA PRO A 464 15.56 33.53 -26.90
C PRO A 464 14.36 33.99 -27.74
N ASP A 465 14.00 35.27 -27.58
CA ASP A 465 12.91 35.92 -28.36
C ASP A 465 13.08 35.66 -29.86
N GLY A 466 12.13 34.96 -30.47
CA GLY A 466 12.07 34.75 -31.91
C GLY A 466 12.07 33.33 -32.44
N MET A 467 12.22 32.28 -31.60
CA MET A 467 12.11 30.87 -32.04
C MET A 467 10.74 30.28 -31.72
N GLN A 468 9.97 29.94 -32.74
CA GLN A 468 8.77 29.11 -32.59
C GLN A 468 9.21 27.64 -32.24
N PRO A 469 8.48 26.93 -31.37
CA PRO A 469 8.76 25.53 -31.10
C PRO A 469 8.62 24.72 -32.41
N PRO A 470 9.51 23.73 -32.64
CA PRO A 470 9.42 22.86 -33.82
C PRO A 470 8.12 22.07 -33.81
N TYR A 471 7.43 22.06 -34.94
CA TYR A 471 6.23 21.28 -35.18
C TYR A 471 6.53 19.78 -35.18
N PRO A 472 5.57 18.89 -34.87
CA PRO A 472 5.78 17.43 -34.70
C PRO A 472 6.05 16.66 -36.01
N GLU A 473 6.19 17.31 -37.17
CA GLU A 473 6.28 16.65 -38.48
C GLU A 473 7.71 16.14 -38.86
N ASP A 474 8.75 16.44 -38.08
CA ASP A 474 10.13 16.07 -38.38
C ASP A 474 10.71 14.95 -37.50
N MET A 475 9.89 14.09 -36.95
CA MET A 475 10.41 12.88 -36.28
C MET A 475 10.64 11.76 -37.30
N PRO A 476 11.86 11.22 -37.40
CA PRO A 476 12.15 10.07 -38.25
C PRO A 476 11.39 8.83 -37.77
N PRO A 477 10.97 7.94 -38.68
CA PRO A 477 10.26 6.72 -38.30
C PRO A 477 11.12 5.81 -37.44
N TYR A 478 10.52 5.27 -36.37
CA TYR A 478 11.16 4.32 -35.47
C TYR A 478 11.67 3.08 -36.21
N PRO A 479 12.89 2.60 -35.93
CA PRO A 479 13.33 1.33 -36.47
C PRO A 479 12.55 0.19 -35.81
N MET A 480 11.91 -0.61 -36.62
CA MET A 480 11.37 -1.92 -36.26
C MET A 480 12.55 -2.88 -36.21
N ASP A 481 13.04 -3.19 -35.04
CA ASP A 481 13.62 -4.45 -34.61
C ASP A 481 14.54 -4.26 -33.39
N GLY A 482 14.18 -4.94 -32.33
CA GLY A 482 15.00 -5.53 -31.28
C GLY A 482 15.90 -4.60 -30.46
N GLU A 483 15.54 -4.52 -29.20
CA GLU A 483 16.24 -3.98 -28.05
C GLU A 483 15.59 -2.72 -27.47
N ILE A 484 14.82 -2.95 -26.39
CA ILE A 484 14.23 -1.89 -25.56
C ILE A 484 15.37 -1.30 -24.70
N PRO A 485 15.72 -0.02 -24.86
CA PRO A 485 16.55 0.64 -23.88
C PRO A 485 15.76 0.87 -22.60
N ASP A 486 16.32 0.49 -21.49
CA ASP A 486 15.89 0.73 -20.12
C ASP A 486 15.78 2.24 -19.87
N GLY A 487 14.59 2.78 -20.03
CA GLY A 487 14.26 4.19 -19.84
C GLY A 487 12.78 4.32 -19.55
N GLY A 488 12.42 4.15 -18.28
CA GLY A 488 11.04 4.21 -17.80
C GLY A 488 10.34 5.51 -18.19
N ALA A 489 9.22 5.36 -18.89
CA ALA A 489 8.25 6.44 -19.05
C ALA A 489 7.75 6.90 -17.68
N PRO A 490 7.43 8.20 -17.49
CA PRO A 490 6.87 8.67 -16.23
C PRO A 490 5.52 8.00 -16.01
N LEU A 491 5.38 7.36 -14.84
CA LEU A 491 4.14 6.74 -14.37
C LEU A 491 3.03 7.82 -14.28
N PRO A 492 1.80 7.47 -14.65
CA PRO A 492 0.65 8.36 -14.44
C PRO A 492 0.46 8.64 -12.94
N PRO A 493 -0.07 9.80 -12.53
CA PRO A 493 -0.12 10.27 -11.14
C PRO A 493 -1.09 9.51 -10.22
N GLU A 494 -1.58 8.34 -10.56
CA GLU A 494 -2.59 7.59 -9.77
C GLU A 494 -2.11 6.28 -9.16
N ALA A 495 -0.83 5.97 -9.15
CA ALA A 495 -0.29 4.98 -8.22
C ALA A 495 0.01 5.72 -6.91
N ALA A 496 -1.00 5.92 -6.08
CA ALA A 496 -0.81 6.36 -4.71
C ALA A 496 0.01 5.30 -3.98
N GLU A 497 1.33 5.47 -3.97
CA GLU A 497 2.20 4.77 -3.05
C GLU A 497 1.67 5.03 -1.63
N TYR A 498 1.51 3.98 -0.86
CA TYR A 498 1.25 4.07 0.57
C TYR A 498 2.46 4.74 1.23
N VAL A 499 2.41 6.05 1.32
CA VAL A 499 3.43 6.84 2.00
C VAL A 499 3.26 6.60 3.49
N SER A 500 4.29 6.09 4.14
CA SER A 500 4.38 6.08 5.61
C SER A 500 4.19 7.51 6.12
N TYR A 501 3.45 7.73 7.22
CA TYR A 501 3.30 9.08 7.83
C TYR A 501 4.62 9.64 8.34
N ILE A 502 5.59 8.76 8.56
CA ILE A 502 6.96 9.13 8.90
C ILE A 502 7.71 9.15 7.58
N PRO A 503 8.21 10.32 7.14
CA PRO A 503 9.04 10.37 5.94
C PRO A 503 10.20 9.41 6.13
N GLN A 504 10.36 8.46 5.24
CA GLN A 504 11.54 7.58 5.22
C GLN A 504 12.78 8.34 4.76
N GLU A 505 12.62 9.59 4.29
CA GLU A 505 13.62 10.41 3.66
C GLU A 505 13.81 11.71 4.46
N GLY A 506 15.03 11.87 4.96
CA GLY A 506 15.52 13.08 5.62
C GLY A 506 15.40 13.05 7.14
N LYS A 507 16.48 13.44 7.82
CA LYS A 507 16.52 13.57 9.28
C LYS A 507 15.54 14.64 9.79
N GLU A 508 15.35 15.72 9.03
CA GLU A 508 14.50 16.87 9.37
C GLU A 508 13.01 16.51 9.55
N GLY A 509 12.45 15.71 8.66
CA GLY A 509 11.05 15.30 8.77
C GLY A 509 10.75 14.34 9.93
N GLN A 510 11.76 13.63 10.45
CA GLN A 510 11.64 12.77 11.63
C GLN A 510 11.89 13.53 12.93
N GLU A 511 12.79 14.49 12.90
CA GLU A 511 13.26 15.21 14.06
C GLU A 511 12.18 16.09 14.69
N PHE A 512 11.41 16.79 13.86
CA PHE A 512 10.31 17.65 14.30
C PHE A 512 8.95 16.98 14.32
N TYR A 513 8.83 15.72 13.88
CA TYR A 513 7.57 14.99 13.77
C TYR A 513 6.71 15.05 15.03
N LYS A 514 7.31 14.91 16.21
CA LYS A 514 6.59 14.93 17.49
C LYS A 514 5.95 16.29 17.76
N TYR A 515 6.65 17.37 17.46
CA TYR A 515 6.18 18.74 17.70
C TYR A 515 5.09 19.11 16.70
N GLU A 516 5.32 18.86 15.43
CA GLU A 516 4.33 19.07 14.38
C GLU A 516 3.05 18.29 14.65
N ARG A 517 3.16 17.02 15.05
CA ARG A 517 2.03 16.15 15.35
C ARG A 517 1.16 16.69 16.48
N LEU A 518 1.76 17.28 17.51
CA LEU A 518 1.01 17.88 18.61
C LEU A 518 0.22 19.14 18.17
N ILE A 519 0.85 20.00 17.35
CA ILE A 519 0.19 21.16 16.76
C ILE A 519 -0.95 20.71 15.84
N LEU A 520 -0.67 19.74 14.96
CA LEU A 520 -1.66 19.19 14.04
C LEU A 520 -2.84 18.56 14.77
N GLN A 521 -2.61 17.96 15.95
CA GLN A 521 -3.70 17.46 16.82
C GLN A 521 -4.65 18.58 17.25
N MET A 522 -4.14 19.77 17.54
CA MET A 522 -4.97 20.93 17.87
C MET A 522 -5.75 21.42 16.65
N VAL A 523 -5.09 21.49 15.49
CA VAL A 523 -5.73 21.87 14.22
C VAL A 523 -6.85 20.90 13.83
N VAL A 524 -6.62 19.59 13.91
CA VAL A 524 -7.60 18.57 13.51
C VAL A 524 -8.77 18.49 14.51
N ARG A 525 -8.52 18.70 15.81
CA ARG A 525 -9.58 18.63 16.84
C ARG A 525 -10.37 19.93 17.01
N TYR A 526 -9.73 21.08 16.83
CA TYR A 526 -10.24 22.38 17.25
C TYR A 526 -9.96 23.48 16.21
N GLY A 527 -9.62 23.15 14.97
CA GLY A 527 -9.15 24.08 13.96
C GLY A 527 -10.07 25.27 13.72
N GLU A 528 -11.39 25.06 13.75
CA GLU A 528 -12.44 26.09 13.57
C GLU A 528 -12.75 26.89 14.84
N LYS A 529 -12.24 26.48 16.00
CA LYS A 529 -12.51 27.19 17.27
C LYS A 529 -11.74 28.48 17.34
N VAL A 530 -12.38 29.53 17.86
CA VAL A 530 -11.74 30.83 18.09
C VAL A 530 -10.71 30.69 19.22
N LEU A 531 -9.48 31.05 18.94
CA LEU A 531 -8.36 31.03 19.88
C LEU A 531 -8.25 32.35 20.65
N CYS A 532 -8.30 33.48 19.95
CA CYS A 532 -8.19 34.83 20.49
C CYS A 532 -8.85 35.84 19.55
N ASN A 533 -9.06 37.05 20.06
CA ASN A 533 -9.45 38.20 19.26
C ASN A 533 -8.23 39.13 19.07
N VAL A 534 -8.02 39.62 17.87
CA VAL A 534 -6.93 40.57 17.54
C VAL A 534 -7.55 41.84 16.95
N PRO A 535 -7.15 43.04 17.39
CA PRO A 535 -7.64 44.29 16.81
C PRO A 535 -7.10 44.45 15.39
N ASP A 536 -7.97 44.83 14.45
CA ASP A 536 -7.58 45.24 13.11
C ASP A 536 -7.00 46.68 13.08
N GLU A 537 -6.66 47.17 11.89
CA GLU A 537 -6.15 48.52 11.69
C GLU A 537 -7.12 49.63 12.12
N GLU A 538 -8.43 49.32 12.19
CA GLU A 538 -9.50 50.22 12.60
C GLU A 538 -9.84 50.06 14.12
N GLY A 539 -9.19 49.15 14.83
CA GLY A 539 -9.41 48.86 16.26
C GLY A 539 -10.61 47.94 16.52
N LYS A 540 -11.13 47.28 15.50
CA LYS A 540 -12.21 46.29 15.62
C LYS A 540 -11.62 44.91 15.92
N GLU A 541 -12.17 44.22 16.91
CA GLU A 541 -11.74 42.88 17.26
C GLU A 541 -12.17 41.84 16.18
N ILE A 542 -11.19 41.16 15.60
CA ILE A 542 -11.42 40.06 14.67
C ILE A 542 -11.06 38.76 15.38
N PRO A 543 -12.00 37.76 15.40
CA PRO A 543 -11.72 36.45 15.96
C PRO A 543 -10.73 35.68 15.06
N ILE A 544 -9.66 35.14 15.67
CA ILE A 544 -8.69 34.28 15.00
C ILE A 544 -8.90 32.84 15.48
N THR A 545 -9.06 31.93 14.56
CA THR A 545 -9.22 30.50 14.84
C THR A 545 -7.88 29.84 15.14
N VAL A 546 -7.92 28.61 15.69
CA VAL A 546 -6.69 27.81 15.93
C VAL A 546 -5.89 27.61 14.66
N THR A 547 -6.55 27.27 13.55
CA THR A 547 -5.89 27.07 12.25
C THR A 547 -5.22 28.36 11.76
N GLU A 548 -5.94 29.48 11.77
CA GLU A 548 -5.41 30.78 11.34
C GLU A 548 -4.22 31.21 12.19
N TYR A 549 -4.29 31.03 13.51
CA TYR A 549 -3.19 31.36 14.41
C TYR A 549 -1.93 30.55 14.04
N VAL A 550 -2.06 29.22 13.86
CA VAL A 550 -0.91 28.37 13.52
C VAL A 550 -0.31 28.77 12.16
N VAL A 551 -1.15 29.03 11.15
CA VAL A 551 -0.70 29.42 9.81
C VAL A 551 -0.01 30.79 9.84
N ASN A 552 -0.56 31.78 10.53
CA ASN A 552 -0.01 33.11 10.62
C ASN A 552 1.32 33.11 11.39
N ASP A 553 1.39 32.41 12.52
CA ASP A 553 2.58 32.29 13.35
C ASP A 553 3.76 31.59 12.61
N LEU A 554 3.44 30.60 11.76
CA LEU A 554 4.44 29.98 10.89
C LEU A 554 4.90 30.92 9.76
N LYS A 555 3.98 31.66 9.15
CA LYS A 555 4.29 32.61 8.08
C LYS A 555 5.14 33.80 8.56
N GLU A 556 4.88 34.30 9.76
CA GLU A 556 5.65 35.42 10.35
C GLU A 556 7.11 35.07 10.50
N ASP A 557 7.45 33.81 10.83
CA ASP A 557 8.84 33.36 11.01
C ASP A 557 9.38 32.61 9.77
N GLU A 558 8.69 32.65 8.62
CA GLU A 558 9.06 31.95 7.37
C GLU A 558 9.23 30.44 7.56
N LEU A 559 8.51 29.86 8.50
CA LEU A 559 8.55 28.42 8.82
C LEU A 559 7.43 27.65 8.14
N ALA A 560 7.65 26.35 7.95
CA ALA A 560 6.64 25.39 7.49
C ALA A 560 6.84 24.05 8.19
N PHE A 561 5.81 23.23 8.23
CA PHE A 561 5.98 21.84 8.67
C PHE A 561 6.91 21.08 7.73
N HIS A 562 7.83 20.30 8.29
CA HIS A 562 8.80 19.51 7.54
C HIS A 562 8.17 18.25 6.95
N ASN A 563 7.18 17.67 7.66
CA ASN A 563 6.44 16.52 7.16
C ASN A 563 5.45 16.93 6.06
N PRO A 564 5.54 16.37 4.84
CA PRO A 564 4.66 16.73 3.72
C PRO A 564 3.18 16.50 4.01
N LEU A 565 2.83 15.40 4.71
CA LEU A 565 1.45 15.07 5.07
C LEU A 565 0.88 16.07 6.10
N HIS A 566 1.70 16.46 7.09
CA HIS A 566 1.29 17.47 8.08
C HIS A 566 1.07 18.84 7.42
N ARG A 567 1.93 19.18 6.45
CA ARG A 567 1.79 20.41 5.65
C ARG A 567 0.51 20.41 4.83
N GLN A 568 0.20 19.28 4.18
CA GLN A 568 -1.02 19.12 3.40
C GLN A 568 -2.27 19.32 4.28
N ILE A 569 -2.35 18.64 5.42
CA ILE A 569 -3.49 18.77 6.34
C ILE A 569 -3.64 20.22 6.83
N LEU A 570 -2.55 20.90 7.17
CA LEU A 570 -2.62 22.30 7.62
C LEU A 570 -3.08 23.24 6.48
N THR A 571 -2.62 23.02 5.25
CA THR A 571 -3.03 23.79 4.07
C THR A 571 -4.52 23.60 3.79
N GLU A 572 -5.00 22.36 3.75
CA GLU A 572 -6.41 22.07 3.54
C GLU A 572 -7.30 22.62 4.66
N ALA A 573 -6.84 22.57 5.92
CA ALA A 573 -7.56 23.20 7.03
C ALA A 573 -7.69 24.71 6.83
N ALA A 574 -6.64 25.39 6.38
CA ALA A 574 -6.64 26.83 6.11
C ALA A 574 -7.54 27.20 4.92
N GLU A 575 -7.61 26.38 3.89
CA GLU A 575 -8.46 26.61 2.72
C GLU A 575 -9.96 26.49 3.04
N HIS A 576 -10.31 25.62 3.98
CA HIS A 576 -11.71 25.31 4.29
C HIS A 576 -12.25 26.02 5.52
N ILE A 577 -11.41 26.70 6.33
CA ILE A 577 -11.78 27.27 7.61
C ILE A 577 -12.96 28.25 7.55
N HIS A 578 -13.09 28.97 6.44
CA HIS A 578 -14.16 29.95 6.21
C HIS A 578 -15.42 29.39 5.55
N ASN A 579 -15.44 28.08 5.23
CA ASN A 579 -16.60 27.46 4.63
C ASN A 579 -17.71 27.30 5.69
N GLU A 580 -18.94 27.64 5.33
CA GLU A 580 -20.09 27.53 6.22
C GLU A 580 -20.28 26.08 6.69
N GLY A 581 -20.29 25.87 8.01
CA GLY A 581 -20.45 24.54 8.60
C GLY A 581 -19.19 23.66 8.63
N PHE A 582 -18.03 24.20 8.25
CA PHE A 582 -16.77 23.44 8.34
C PHE A 582 -16.44 23.07 9.80
N THR A 583 -16.12 21.80 10.01
CA THR A 583 -15.61 21.25 11.26
C THR A 583 -14.39 20.40 10.93
N ALA A 584 -13.22 20.79 11.40
CA ALA A 584 -11.96 20.14 11.05
C ALA A 584 -11.95 18.65 11.39
N GLU A 585 -12.42 18.28 12.58
CA GLU A 585 -12.54 16.88 13.02
C GLU A 585 -13.36 16.04 12.04
N ARG A 586 -14.52 16.53 11.63
CA ARG A 586 -15.42 15.82 10.72
C ARG A 586 -14.82 15.72 9.30
N TYR A 587 -14.26 16.82 8.80
CA TYR A 587 -13.66 16.89 7.47
C TYR A 587 -12.52 15.88 7.33
N PHE A 588 -11.55 15.90 8.22
CA PHE A 588 -10.38 15.03 8.13
C PHE A 588 -10.67 13.56 8.46
N LEU A 589 -11.66 13.27 9.31
CA LEU A 589 -12.12 11.88 9.50
C LEU A 589 -12.80 11.31 8.26
N ALA A 590 -13.49 12.14 7.49
CA ALA A 590 -14.19 11.74 6.27
C ALA A 590 -13.34 11.90 5.00
N HIS A 591 -12.09 12.30 5.13
CA HIS A 591 -11.22 12.59 4.00
C HIS A 591 -11.08 11.40 3.05
N PRO A 592 -11.19 11.60 1.71
CA PRO A 592 -11.13 10.52 0.72
C PRO A 592 -9.75 9.83 0.66
N ASP A 593 -8.67 10.53 1.05
CA ASP A 593 -7.36 9.92 1.21
C ASP A 593 -7.30 9.10 2.51
N PRO A 594 -7.11 7.76 2.42
CA PRO A 594 -7.05 6.89 3.59
C PRO A 594 -5.90 7.23 4.56
N ILE A 595 -4.81 7.84 4.07
CA ILE A 595 -3.65 8.18 4.89
C ILE A 595 -4.00 9.36 5.79
N ILE A 596 -4.61 10.41 5.23
CA ILE A 596 -5.08 11.59 5.99
C ILE A 596 -6.13 11.18 7.02
N SER A 597 -7.14 10.40 6.60
CA SER A 597 -8.19 9.92 7.51
C SER A 597 -7.64 9.04 8.64
N LYS A 598 -6.67 8.18 8.36
CA LYS A 598 -6.04 7.33 9.37
C LYS A 598 -5.24 8.15 10.37
N LEU A 599 -4.40 9.09 9.91
CA LEU A 599 -3.66 9.99 10.80
C LEU A 599 -4.63 10.82 11.66
N SER A 600 -5.68 11.38 11.06
CA SER A 600 -6.70 12.14 11.78
C SER A 600 -7.43 11.30 12.84
N THR A 601 -7.76 10.03 12.51
CA THR A 601 -8.32 9.09 13.49
C THR A 601 -7.35 8.87 14.66
N GLU A 602 -6.04 8.80 14.42
CA GLU A 602 -5.04 8.68 15.47
C GLU A 602 -4.93 9.93 16.35
N LEU A 603 -5.05 11.12 15.75
CA LEU A 603 -5.01 12.39 16.47
C LEU A 603 -6.26 12.64 17.32
N ILE A 604 -7.41 12.13 16.89
CA ILE A 604 -8.71 12.33 17.54
C ILE A 604 -9.00 11.27 18.60
N ALA A 605 -8.56 10.03 18.40
CA ALA A 605 -8.90 8.89 19.26
C ALA A 605 -8.23 8.99 20.64
N ASP A 606 -9.04 8.90 21.70
CA ASP A 606 -8.59 8.81 23.09
C ASP A 606 -8.63 7.36 23.58
N ARG A 607 -7.50 6.84 24.05
CA ARG A 607 -7.41 5.50 24.62
C ARG A 607 -8.12 5.37 25.96
N TYR A 608 -8.12 6.45 26.75
CA TYR A 608 -8.70 6.49 28.08
C TYR A 608 -9.67 7.65 28.18
N GLN A 609 -10.90 7.35 28.53
CA GLN A 609 -11.88 8.37 28.94
C GLN A 609 -12.02 8.34 30.45
N LEU A 610 -12.07 9.53 31.05
CA LEU A 610 -12.31 9.67 32.48
C LEU A 610 -13.68 9.11 32.86
N SER A 611 -13.73 8.29 33.90
CA SER A 611 -15.00 7.77 34.39
C SER A 611 -15.89 8.93 34.87
N LYS A 612 -17.21 8.77 34.71
CA LYS A 612 -18.21 9.77 35.23
C LYS A 612 -18.05 10.09 36.72
N TYR A 613 -17.39 9.20 37.47
CA TYR A 613 -17.09 9.40 38.88
C TYR A 613 -16.00 10.46 39.07
N HIS A 614 -14.89 10.36 38.33
CA HIS A 614 -13.79 11.32 38.42
C HIS A 614 -14.13 12.68 37.81
N SER A 615 -14.96 12.75 36.77
CA SER A 615 -15.43 14.02 36.20
C SER A 615 -16.40 14.78 37.12
N LYS A 616 -17.05 14.10 38.07
CA LYS A 616 -17.90 14.74 39.09
C LYS A 616 -17.12 15.16 40.35
N ALA A 617 -15.99 14.49 40.64
CA ALA A 617 -15.19 14.73 41.84
C ALA A 617 -14.18 15.88 41.69
N GLN A 618 -13.68 16.14 40.49
CA GLN A 618 -12.80 17.26 40.14
C GLN A 618 -13.26 17.88 38.82
N ARG A 619 -13.43 19.20 38.77
CA ARG A 619 -13.62 19.94 37.51
C ARG A 619 -12.31 19.91 36.73
N LEU A 620 -12.14 18.91 35.88
CA LEU A 620 -11.01 18.86 34.99
C LEU A 620 -11.27 19.81 33.83
N VAL A 621 -10.37 20.76 33.65
CA VAL A 621 -10.37 21.71 32.54
C VAL A 621 -10.05 20.92 31.27
N THR A 622 -10.90 21.02 30.26
CA THR A 622 -10.70 20.33 28.96
C THR A 622 -9.62 21.02 28.13
N ASP A 623 -9.06 20.33 27.14
CA ASP A 623 -8.12 20.94 26.18
C ASP A 623 -8.76 22.13 25.47
N GLU A 624 -10.06 22.05 25.15
CA GLU A 624 -10.83 23.13 24.51
C GLU A 624 -10.88 24.40 25.37
N GLU A 625 -10.99 24.27 26.69
CA GLU A 625 -11.00 25.42 27.62
C GLU A 625 -9.61 26.07 27.80
N ARG A 626 -8.54 25.40 27.34
CA ARG A 626 -7.15 25.84 27.48
C ARG A 626 -6.45 26.10 26.15
N LEU A 627 -7.15 26.15 25.04
CA LEU A 627 -6.56 26.34 23.72
C LEU A 627 -5.62 27.55 23.64
N PHE A 628 -6.02 28.66 24.28
CA PHE A 628 -5.25 29.91 24.30
C PHE A 628 -3.89 29.79 25.04
N GLU A 629 -3.71 28.78 25.91
CA GLU A 629 -2.42 28.46 26.54
C GLU A 629 -1.68 27.35 25.76
N LEU A 630 -2.41 26.32 25.31
CA LEU A 630 -1.83 25.13 24.72
C LEU A 630 -1.23 25.42 23.35
N VAL A 631 -2.00 26.07 22.46
CA VAL A 631 -1.55 26.29 21.07
C VAL A 631 -0.30 27.15 20.99
N PRO A 632 -0.22 28.33 21.64
CA PRO A 632 1.02 29.12 21.65
C PRO A 632 2.20 28.38 22.29
N THR A 633 1.98 27.60 23.35
CA THR A 633 3.04 26.80 23.98
C THR A 633 3.58 25.74 23.04
N LEU A 634 2.72 25.06 22.27
CA LEU A 634 3.15 24.07 21.29
C LEU A 634 3.93 24.71 20.14
N MET A 635 3.52 25.91 19.69
CA MET A 635 4.24 26.67 18.67
C MET A 635 5.64 27.07 19.15
N ILE A 636 5.75 27.59 20.37
CA ILE A 636 7.05 27.93 20.97
C ILE A 636 7.95 26.69 21.09
N ASN A 637 7.40 25.55 21.52
CA ASN A 637 8.16 24.29 21.61
C ASN A 637 8.71 23.84 20.25
N PHE A 638 7.90 23.97 19.21
CA PHE A 638 8.31 23.62 17.84
C PHE A 638 9.45 24.53 17.35
N LYS A 639 9.27 25.86 17.48
CA LYS A 639 10.32 26.85 17.12
C LYS A 639 11.59 26.66 17.93
N PHE A 640 11.47 26.36 19.23
CA PHE A 640 12.61 26.07 20.11
C PHE A 640 13.38 24.82 19.64
N ALA A 641 12.69 23.79 19.18
CA ALA A 641 13.33 22.58 18.64
C ALA A 641 14.10 22.89 17.34
N ILE A 642 13.51 23.66 16.42
CA ILE A 642 14.17 24.08 15.17
C ILE A 642 15.45 24.87 15.48
N ILE A 643 15.36 25.89 16.32
CA ILE A 643 16.53 26.72 16.70
C ILE A 643 17.63 25.87 17.37
N SER A 644 17.20 24.90 18.22
CA SER A 644 18.17 24.03 18.89
C SER A 644 18.94 23.15 17.91
N GLU A 645 18.30 22.67 16.86
CA GLU A 645 18.96 21.85 15.85
C GLU A 645 19.80 22.71 14.88
N GLU A 646 19.33 23.90 14.49
CA GLU A 646 20.10 24.85 13.71
C GLU A 646 21.43 25.22 14.46
N MET A 647 21.35 25.52 15.76
CA MET A 647 22.51 25.77 16.58
C MET A 647 23.48 24.58 16.65
N LYS A 648 22.96 23.37 16.71
CA LYS A 648 23.76 22.13 16.72
C LYS A 648 24.46 21.91 15.38
N HIS A 649 23.76 22.14 14.25
CA HIS A 649 24.37 22.10 12.92
C HIS A 649 25.49 23.13 12.77
N MET A 650 25.29 24.35 13.28
CA MET A 650 26.34 25.37 13.29
C MET A 650 27.60 24.96 14.10
N MET A 651 27.36 24.31 15.25
CA MET A 651 28.47 23.78 16.04
C MET A 651 29.24 22.68 15.32
N TYR A 652 28.54 21.81 14.55
CA TYR A 652 29.22 20.80 13.73
C TYR A 652 29.97 21.46 12.56
N ALA A 653 29.38 22.47 11.91
CA ALA A 653 30.03 23.19 10.82
C ALA A 653 31.33 23.88 11.27
N LEU A 654 31.35 24.43 12.48
CA LEU A 654 32.57 25.03 13.06
C LEU A 654 33.69 24.00 13.37
N GLN A 655 33.37 22.72 13.46
CA GLN A 655 34.38 21.65 13.63
C GLN A 655 34.98 21.18 12.30
N ASP A 656 34.40 21.56 11.16
CA ASP A 656 34.97 21.25 9.85
C ASP A 656 36.23 22.07 9.60
N PRO A 657 37.40 21.44 9.34
CA PRO A 657 38.66 22.15 9.08
C PRO A 657 38.59 23.15 7.91
N ALA A 658 37.70 22.92 6.94
CA ALA A 658 37.52 23.82 5.80
C ALA A 658 36.85 25.13 6.24
N VAL A 659 35.85 25.07 7.13
CA VAL A 659 35.14 26.23 7.68
C VAL A 659 35.94 26.91 8.78
N ALA A 660 36.64 26.14 9.63
CA ALA A 660 37.45 26.66 10.71
C ALA A 660 38.63 27.50 10.21
N ASN A 661 39.14 27.26 9.00
CA ASN A 661 40.24 28.03 8.38
C ASN A 661 39.75 29.26 7.56
N ASP A 662 38.44 29.42 7.39
CA ASP A 662 37.81 30.57 6.71
C ASP A 662 37.27 31.55 7.76
N GLU A 663 38.04 32.63 8.00
CA GLU A 663 37.78 33.62 9.05
C GLU A 663 36.46 34.37 8.85
N GLU A 664 36.03 34.57 7.58
CA GLU A 664 34.81 35.29 7.24
C GLU A 664 33.56 34.39 7.46
N GLN A 665 33.62 33.13 7.05
CA GLN A 665 32.57 32.14 7.31
C GLN A 665 32.43 31.82 8.80
N CYS A 666 33.53 31.64 9.49
CA CYS A 666 33.55 31.37 10.94
C CYS A 666 32.88 32.53 11.72
N THR A 667 33.22 33.79 11.38
CA THR A 667 32.64 34.98 12.03
C THR A 667 31.16 35.10 11.76
N SER A 668 30.70 34.80 10.53
CA SER A 668 29.27 34.80 10.15
C SER A 668 28.47 33.75 10.93
N ILE A 669 28.98 32.52 11.03
CA ILE A 669 28.34 31.43 11.79
C ILE A 669 28.30 31.78 13.29
N MET A 670 29.37 32.30 13.87
CA MET A 670 29.38 32.69 15.28
C MET A 670 28.40 33.83 15.60
N LYS A 671 28.28 34.82 14.70
CA LYS A 671 27.27 35.88 14.84
C LYS A 671 25.87 35.33 14.86
N ARG A 672 25.54 34.51 13.88
CA ARG A 672 24.22 33.85 13.78
C ARG A 672 23.93 32.95 14.98
N TYR A 673 24.93 32.20 15.46
CA TYR A 673 24.82 31.38 16.67
C TYR A 673 24.48 32.22 17.90
N SER A 674 25.11 33.40 18.05
CA SER A 674 24.86 34.33 19.16
C SER A 674 23.42 34.88 19.12
N GLU A 675 22.92 35.25 17.94
CA GLU A 675 21.55 35.71 17.73
C GLU A 675 20.55 34.62 18.11
N LEU A 676 20.74 33.39 17.62
CA LEU A 676 19.85 32.24 17.93
C LEU A 676 19.90 31.89 19.43
N ARG A 677 21.06 32.06 20.10
CA ARG A 677 21.19 31.83 21.54
C ARG A 677 20.36 32.81 22.36
N GLU A 678 20.29 34.07 21.96
CA GLU A 678 19.42 35.06 22.61
C GLU A 678 17.96 34.71 22.43
N ILE A 679 17.52 34.39 21.20
CA ILE A 679 16.14 33.99 20.90
C ILE A 679 15.79 32.74 21.71
N LYS A 680 16.64 31.73 21.72
CA LYS A 680 16.48 30.50 22.52
C LYS A 680 16.31 30.80 24.01
N SER A 681 17.08 31.74 24.57
CA SER A 681 16.96 32.15 25.97
C SER A 681 15.64 32.82 26.29
N ILE A 682 15.11 33.64 25.37
CA ILE A 682 13.79 34.29 25.52
C ILE A 682 12.66 33.23 25.48
N MET A 683 12.74 32.30 24.54
CA MET A 683 11.77 31.18 24.43
C MET A 683 11.81 30.29 25.68
N ALA A 684 12.99 29.94 26.18
CA ALA A 684 13.15 29.15 27.40
C ALA A 684 12.48 29.81 28.61
N LYS A 685 12.60 31.14 28.78
CA LYS A 685 11.92 31.89 29.84
C LYS A 685 10.40 31.83 29.72
N ARG A 686 9.86 31.83 28.49
CA ARG A 686 8.42 31.68 28.25
C ARG A 686 7.90 30.27 28.53
N LEU A 687 8.71 29.24 28.29
CA LEU A 687 8.38 27.84 28.55
C LEU A 687 8.50 27.44 30.04
N GLY A 688 9.15 28.28 30.87
CA GLY A 688 9.33 28.07 32.32
C GLY A 688 10.29 26.94 32.65
N ASP A 689 10.22 26.41 33.89
CA ASP A 689 11.15 25.39 34.46
C ASP A 689 11.16 24.02 33.73
N ARG A 690 10.45 23.89 32.61
CA ARG A 690 10.41 22.66 31.81
C ARG A 690 11.58 22.50 30.82
N VAL A 691 12.43 23.52 30.69
CA VAL A 691 13.55 23.51 29.75
C VAL A 691 14.85 23.57 30.53
N VAL A 692 15.63 22.50 30.51
CA VAL A 692 17.03 22.50 30.97
C VAL A 692 17.87 23.06 29.83
N LEU A 693 18.43 24.25 30.03
CA LEU A 693 19.41 24.83 29.12
C LEU A 693 20.72 24.04 29.31
N GLY A 694 20.97 23.04 28.46
CA GLY A 694 22.22 22.32 28.36
C GLY A 694 23.19 23.02 27.45
#